data_b7ddc24c0725ddab55ff79776835b1de
#
_entry.id   b7ddc24c0725ddab55ff79776835b1de
#
_cell.length_a   1.000
_cell.length_b   1.000
_cell.length_c   1.000
_cell.angle_alpha   90.00
_cell.angle_beta   90.00
_cell.angle_gamma   90.00
#
_symmetry.space_group_name_H-M   'P 1'
#
loop_
_entity.id
_entity.type
_entity.pdbx_description
1 polymer ?
#
loop_
_entity_poly.entity_id
_entity_poly.type
_entity_poly.pdbx_seq_one_letter_code
_entity_poly.pdbx_strand_id
1 'polypeptide(L)'
;MLLRHRVAARCGKWLVAVAMTMLCVNAYCAGPEWVWPIEGRNAGEDILYSPQQYIGEERNFGDLFIGGEIGDSVVCPVDGTLSGIFVGYMFTLTYSATYGYDAARPMSEQVGEIAAKAPQTVDKRSITGTVGIRTDDGRVVYLSGIMLNEGFKTGQRIVRGQRLGTLHYSYHAINSPSLKIAVSSPKGQSDDPMTPFGLRTTFVPPTQRVVKQQLTEEEAIQDFNTIMNVLKEAYPSLDDAVSPEELAAFEAGFIDSLRGGISRNKFYYQLYRLQAKVHDSHFLLYPNEQRNNNQYLPRVFFGWFGDSCIVTMTKRDNADLVGRRIVSVDNLPVDSVRQLKTATIGRYDGRIESVIDQELAIFGTRLSADNDLARQKIEFADGEVRSFTGFRSNGNPADFTNTYIGYLRANIYYPDMYRLRMIDDSTAYVGISSFSLNETQTDEIVGFIDSVSMVPNLIVDLRNNRGGDVEVLGRILSCLLNEPGRNKGAECMVTKQGNFESFAGCCLNYTEDMEIFPEYRPVEGREGFFTTEYNDSFMPDSTVQYRGRIYVLTNASSCSAATIFPAAIVRNHRGVVVGRETGTTYHYMTALKFADIVLPNSGFQFKVPLVRCIYDTTSNDRIPYGRGVLPDYPVDLTYEEAYSRPDSILNYALQLIDEGRYFTGDDPFAANDAPVGRRSRLAGYIAIGCALLAAVLFLSRRPKKR
;
A
#
# COMPACT_ATOMS: atom_id res chain seq x y z
N MET A 1 -43.73 48.95 -36.01
CA MET A 1 -42.84 47.91 -36.58
C MET A 1 -41.81 47.39 -35.56
N LEU A 2 -41.37 48.18 -34.61
CA LEU A 2 -40.36 47.80 -33.58
C LEU A 2 -40.87 46.86 -32.45
N LEU A 3 -42.21 46.76 -32.26
CA LEU A 3 -42.76 45.86 -31.19
C LEU A 3 -42.84 44.38 -31.64
N ARG A 4 -43.00 44.10 -32.94
CA ARG A 4 -43.06 42.72 -33.45
C ARG A 4 -41.71 41.99 -33.45
N HIS A 5 -40.60 42.70 -33.60
CA HIS A 5 -39.26 42.09 -33.54
C HIS A 5 -38.79 41.69 -32.13
N ARG A 6 -39.29 42.41 -31.08
CA ARG A 6 -38.93 42.05 -29.67
C ARG A 6 -39.70 40.83 -29.15
N VAL A 7 -40.93 40.60 -29.65
CA VAL A 7 -41.72 39.41 -29.25
C VAL A 7 -41.19 38.14 -29.94
N ALA A 8 -40.83 38.22 -31.22
CA ALA A 8 -40.25 37.07 -31.95
C ALA A 8 -38.89 36.65 -31.39
N ALA A 9 -38.03 37.59 -30.95
CA ALA A 9 -36.75 37.28 -30.33
C ALA A 9 -36.87 36.71 -28.91
N ARG A 10 -37.94 37.05 -28.18
CA ARG A 10 -38.22 36.43 -26.86
C ARG A 10 -38.82 35.04 -27.01
N CYS A 11 -39.74 34.78 -27.95
CA CYS A 11 -40.28 33.46 -28.22
C CYS A 11 -39.21 32.49 -28.74
N GLY A 12 -38.26 32.95 -29.57
CA GLY A 12 -37.13 32.11 -30.02
C GLY A 12 -36.20 31.68 -28.88
N LYS A 13 -35.92 32.57 -27.93
CA LYS A 13 -35.11 32.21 -26.74
C LYS A 13 -35.82 31.25 -25.78
N TRP A 14 -37.15 31.38 -25.63
CA TRP A 14 -37.94 30.44 -24.85
C TRP A 14 -38.06 29.07 -25.51
N LEU A 15 -38.20 29.00 -26.83
CA LEU A 15 -38.22 27.75 -27.56
C LEU A 15 -36.87 27.01 -27.51
N VAL A 16 -35.75 27.73 -27.57
CA VAL A 16 -34.41 27.12 -27.41
C VAL A 16 -34.18 26.68 -25.96
N ALA A 17 -34.61 27.46 -24.98
CA ALA A 17 -34.52 27.06 -23.57
C ALA A 17 -35.40 25.85 -23.25
N VAL A 18 -36.64 25.81 -23.77
CA VAL A 18 -37.55 24.65 -23.61
C VAL A 18 -37.01 23.43 -24.38
N ALA A 19 -36.44 23.61 -25.56
CA ALA A 19 -35.79 22.52 -26.31
C ALA A 19 -34.52 22.00 -25.61
N MET A 20 -33.69 22.88 -25.02
CA MET A 20 -32.57 22.48 -24.18
C MET A 20 -33.03 21.78 -22.88
N THR A 21 -34.08 22.27 -22.24
CA THR A 21 -34.65 21.63 -21.04
C THR A 21 -35.28 20.27 -21.40
N MET A 22 -35.99 20.15 -22.52
CA MET A 22 -36.50 18.86 -22.99
C MET A 22 -35.40 17.91 -23.45
N LEU A 23 -34.28 18.38 -24.01
CA LEU A 23 -33.10 17.56 -24.30
C LEU A 23 -32.39 17.12 -22.99
N CYS A 24 -32.29 17.98 -21.99
CA CYS A 24 -31.78 17.63 -20.67
C CYS A 24 -32.71 16.64 -19.92
N VAL A 25 -34.05 16.85 -20.00
CA VAL A 25 -35.03 15.95 -19.38
C VAL A 25 -35.08 14.59 -20.11
N ASN A 26 -34.96 14.54 -21.44
CA ASN A 26 -34.82 13.25 -22.14
C ASN A 26 -33.52 12.53 -21.89
N ALA A 27 -32.42 13.23 -21.61
CA ALA A 27 -31.18 12.63 -21.15
C ALA A 27 -31.28 12.09 -19.69
N TYR A 28 -32.16 12.69 -18.87
CA TYR A 28 -32.38 12.26 -17.49
C TYR A 28 -33.43 11.13 -17.34
N CYS A 29 -34.24 10.88 -18.39
CA CYS A 29 -35.30 9.85 -18.42
C CYS A 29 -34.97 8.61 -19.26
N ALA A 30 -33.82 8.58 -19.95
CA ALA A 30 -33.30 7.34 -20.53
C ALA A 30 -32.66 6.55 -19.40
N GLY A 31 -33.23 5.40 -19.06
CA GLY A 31 -32.56 4.43 -18.16
C GLY A 31 -31.17 4.06 -18.70
N PRO A 32 -30.34 3.37 -17.90
CA PRO A 32 -28.98 3.05 -18.30
C PRO A 32 -28.96 2.34 -19.66
N GLU A 33 -28.03 2.76 -20.53
CA GLU A 33 -27.83 2.20 -21.88
C GLU A 33 -27.49 0.69 -21.80
N TRP A 34 -26.74 0.32 -20.76
CA TRP A 34 -26.27 -1.04 -20.52
C TRP A 34 -26.88 -1.66 -19.27
N VAL A 35 -26.96 -2.99 -19.22
CA VAL A 35 -27.34 -3.74 -18.02
C VAL A 35 -26.08 -4.11 -17.22
N TRP A 36 -26.24 -4.17 -15.89
CA TRP A 36 -25.14 -4.60 -15.02
C TRP A 36 -24.75 -6.05 -15.33
N PRO A 37 -23.46 -6.36 -15.50
CA PRO A 37 -23.03 -7.63 -16.06
C PRO A 37 -23.04 -8.80 -15.06
N ILE A 38 -23.27 -8.56 -13.77
CA ILE A 38 -23.47 -9.63 -12.77
C ILE A 38 -24.97 -9.78 -12.54
N GLU A 39 -25.50 -10.97 -12.82
CA GLU A 39 -26.94 -11.27 -12.76
C GLU A 39 -27.47 -11.08 -11.33
N GLY A 40 -28.61 -10.42 -11.19
CA GLY A 40 -29.27 -10.17 -9.91
C GLY A 40 -28.73 -9.01 -9.09
N ARG A 41 -27.75 -8.25 -9.60
CA ARG A 41 -27.18 -7.06 -8.94
C ARG A 41 -27.56 -5.77 -9.68
N ASN A 42 -27.58 -4.66 -8.96
CA ASN A 42 -27.86 -3.33 -9.53
C ASN A 42 -26.58 -2.67 -10.04
N ALA A 43 -26.74 -1.70 -10.95
CA ALA A 43 -25.60 -0.92 -11.42
C ALA A 43 -24.93 -0.14 -10.27
N GLY A 44 -23.61 -0.32 -10.15
CA GLY A 44 -22.81 0.29 -9.10
C GLY A 44 -22.55 -0.59 -7.88
N GLU A 45 -23.26 -1.71 -7.73
CA GLU A 45 -22.98 -2.66 -6.65
C GLU A 45 -21.62 -3.36 -6.89
N ASP A 46 -20.87 -3.58 -5.81
CA ASP A 46 -19.61 -4.33 -5.77
C ASP A 46 -18.49 -3.77 -6.68
N ILE A 47 -18.47 -2.48 -6.95
CA ILE A 47 -17.33 -1.87 -7.63
C ILE A 47 -16.10 -1.98 -6.73
N LEU A 48 -15.08 -2.72 -7.20
CA LEU A 48 -13.79 -2.84 -6.53
C LEU A 48 -12.86 -1.69 -6.92
N TYR A 49 -12.79 -1.38 -8.21
CA TYR A 49 -11.94 -0.31 -8.73
C TYR A 49 -12.59 0.37 -9.93
N SER A 50 -12.63 1.70 -9.87
CA SER A 50 -13.05 2.56 -10.97
C SER A 50 -11.84 3.03 -11.80
N PRO A 51 -12.04 3.58 -13.02
CA PRO A 51 -10.97 4.25 -13.75
C PRO A 51 -10.25 5.29 -12.88
N GLN A 52 -8.94 5.43 -13.08
CA GLN A 52 -8.02 6.32 -12.37
C GLN A 52 -7.56 5.85 -10.97
N GLN A 53 -8.17 4.85 -10.39
CA GLN A 53 -7.74 4.28 -9.11
C GLN A 53 -6.46 3.45 -9.27
N TYR A 54 -5.73 3.26 -8.18
CA TYR A 54 -4.58 2.36 -8.10
C TYR A 54 -4.99 0.97 -7.64
N ILE A 55 -4.41 -0.04 -8.27
CA ILE A 55 -4.50 -1.45 -7.87
C ILE A 55 -3.07 -1.87 -7.49
N GLY A 56 -2.80 -1.94 -6.20
CA GLY A 56 -1.42 -2.03 -5.73
C GLY A 56 -0.63 -0.77 -6.09
N GLU A 57 0.47 -0.92 -6.81
CA GLU A 57 1.31 0.19 -7.29
C GLU A 57 0.97 0.61 -8.74
N GLU A 58 0.05 -0.09 -9.40
CA GLU A 58 -0.32 0.16 -10.79
C GLU A 58 -1.57 1.04 -10.87
N ARG A 59 -1.55 2.02 -11.77
CA ARG A 59 -2.71 2.87 -12.02
C ARG A 59 -3.63 2.27 -13.07
N ASN A 60 -4.89 2.14 -12.70
CA ASN A 60 -5.96 1.79 -13.61
C ASN A 60 -6.43 3.02 -14.40
N PHE A 61 -6.05 3.13 -15.66
CA PHE A 61 -6.39 4.30 -16.48
C PHE A 61 -7.79 4.27 -17.07
N GLY A 62 -8.39 3.11 -17.27
CA GLY A 62 -9.60 3.05 -18.08
C GLY A 62 -10.54 1.90 -17.79
N ASP A 63 -10.23 1.02 -16.86
CA ASP A 63 -11.00 -0.19 -16.65
C ASP A 63 -11.90 -0.06 -15.41
N LEU A 64 -13.05 -0.71 -15.44
CA LEU A 64 -13.96 -0.90 -14.31
C LEU A 64 -13.81 -2.34 -13.81
N PHE A 65 -13.59 -2.53 -12.52
CA PHE A 65 -13.54 -3.84 -11.88
C PHE A 65 -14.71 -4.01 -10.91
N ILE A 66 -15.46 -5.09 -11.09
CA ILE A 66 -16.66 -5.42 -10.31
C ILE A 66 -16.37 -6.73 -9.59
N GLY A 67 -16.58 -6.78 -8.27
CA GLY A 67 -16.45 -7.97 -7.44
C GLY A 67 -17.65 -8.89 -7.50
N GLY A 68 -17.48 -10.10 -6.97
CA GLY A 68 -18.54 -11.09 -6.79
C GLY A 68 -17.99 -12.38 -6.23
N GLU A 69 -18.79 -13.44 -6.32
CA GLU A 69 -18.40 -14.79 -5.91
C GLU A 69 -18.03 -15.64 -7.14
N ILE A 70 -17.11 -16.61 -6.96
CA ILE A 70 -16.81 -17.57 -8.04
C ILE A 70 -18.09 -18.31 -8.40
N GLY A 71 -18.41 -18.30 -9.70
CA GLY A 71 -19.63 -18.95 -10.20
C GLY A 71 -20.82 -18.02 -10.38
N ASP A 72 -20.77 -16.78 -9.92
CA ASP A 72 -21.80 -15.78 -10.22
C ASP A 72 -22.06 -15.71 -11.73
N SER A 73 -23.32 -15.60 -12.13
CA SER A 73 -23.70 -15.49 -13.53
C SER A 73 -23.23 -14.18 -14.13
N VAL A 74 -22.43 -14.26 -15.20
CA VAL A 74 -22.04 -13.11 -16.00
C VAL A 74 -22.95 -13.01 -17.24
N VAL A 75 -23.60 -11.85 -17.41
CA VAL A 75 -24.48 -11.55 -18.53
C VAL A 75 -23.87 -10.50 -19.45
N CYS A 76 -24.28 -10.51 -20.70
CA CYS A 76 -23.87 -9.54 -21.69
C CYS A 76 -24.41 -8.14 -21.34
N PRO A 77 -23.56 -7.11 -21.16
CA PRO A 77 -24.06 -5.79 -20.78
C PRO A 77 -24.74 -5.04 -21.92
N VAL A 78 -24.49 -5.38 -23.18
CA VAL A 78 -24.89 -4.60 -24.35
C VAL A 78 -25.21 -5.51 -25.55
N ASP A 79 -26.07 -5.05 -26.45
CA ASP A 79 -26.28 -5.75 -27.72
C ASP A 79 -25.04 -5.61 -28.63
N GLY A 80 -24.62 -6.71 -29.28
CA GLY A 80 -23.44 -6.63 -30.12
C GLY A 80 -23.09 -7.95 -30.81
N THR A 81 -21.90 -7.98 -31.39
CA THR A 81 -21.33 -9.16 -32.04
C THR A 81 -20.02 -9.53 -31.36
N LEU A 82 -19.81 -10.79 -31.05
CA LEU A 82 -18.55 -11.28 -30.49
C LEU A 82 -17.39 -10.99 -31.47
N SER A 83 -16.54 -10.06 -31.11
CA SER A 83 -15.39 -9.65 -31.94
C SER A 83 -14.15 -10.50 -31.68
N GLY A 84 -14.09 -11.18 -30.55
CA GLY A 84 -13.00 -12.08 -30.16
C GLY A 84 -13.29 -12.80 -28.85
N ILE A 85 -12.75 -14.00 -28.71
CA ILE A 85 -12.76 -14.78 -27.47
C ILE A 85 -11.31 -15.24 -27.27
N PHE A 86 -10.78 -15.02 -26.07
CA PHE A 86 -9.40 -15.32 -25.71
C PHE A 86 -9.36 -16.02 -24.35
N VAL A 87 -8.33 -16.80 -24.12
CA VAL A 87 -7.97 -17.33 -22.80
C VAL A 87 -6.59 -16.80 -22.44
N GLY A 88 -6.40 -16.37 -21.21
CA GLY A 88 -5.10 -15.84 -20.81
C GLY A 88 -5.10 -15.26 -19.40
N TYR A 89 -4.07 -14.50 -19.11
CA TYR A 89 -3.88 -13.84 -17.81
C TYR A 89 -3.19 -12.48 -17.99
N MET A 90 -3.37 -11.62 -17.01
CA MET A 90 -2.71 -10.30 -16.96
C MET A 90 -1.46 -10.38 -16.10
N PHE A 91 -0.34 -9.88 -16.60
CA PHE A 91 0.89 -9.64 -15.83
C PHE A 91 0.82 -8.32 -15.07
N THR A 92 0.31 -7.31 -15.76
CA THR A 92 0.10 -5.95 -15.26
C THR A 92 -1.23 -5.45 -15.80
N LEU A 93 -1.71 -4.31 -15.34
CA LEU A 93 -2.93 -3.69 -15.89
C LEU A 93 -2.85 -3.40 -17.41
N THR A 94 -1.64 -3.28 -17.93
CA THR A 94 -1.38 -2.96 -19.34
C THR A 94 -0.80 -4.13 -20.14
N TYR A 95 -0.37 -5.20 -19.50
CA TYR A 95 0.30 -6.33 -20.14
C TYR A 95 -0.41 -7.65 -19.84
N SER A 96 -0.82 -8.36 -20.88
CA SER A 96 -1.48 -9.68 -20.78
C SER A 96 -0.87 -10.68 -21.74
N ALA A 97 -0.87 -11.97 -21.34
CA ALA A 97 -0.65 -13.07 -22.26
C ALA A 97 -2.02 -13.63 -22.67
N THR A 98 -2.30 -13.61 -23.96
CA THR A 98 -3.57 -14.10 -24.51
C THR A 98 -3.34 -15.19 -25.55
N TYR A 99 -4.18 -16.20 -25.49
CA TYR A 99 -4.17 -17.35 -26.40
C TYR A 99 -5.51 -17.45 -27.11
N GLY A 100 -5.50 -17.98 -28.32
CA GLY A 100 -6.72 -18.20 -29.10
C GLY A 100 -7.64 -19.21 -28.41
N TYR A 101 -8.93 -18.91 -28.41
CA TYR A 101 -9.97 -19.80 -27.89
C TYR A 101 -10.44 -20.78 -28.95
N ASP A 102 -10.44 -22.07 -28.64
CA ASP A 102 -11.04 -23.13 -29.46
C ASP A 102 -12.49 -23.37 -29.03
N ALA A 103 -13.43 -22.97 -29.88
CA ALA A 103 -14.87 -23.11 -29.60
C ALA A 103 -15.39 -24.57 -29.59
N ALA A 104 -14.57 -25.54 -29.99
CA ALA A 104 -14.91 -26.95 -29.94
C ALA A 104 -14.61 -27.62 -28.59
N ARG A 105 -13.98 -26.88 -27.65
CA ARG A 105 -13.54 -27.38 -26.36
C ARG A 105 -14.02 -26.50 -25.21
N PRO A 106 -14.35 -27.07 -24.04
CA PRO A 106 -14.68 -26.29 -22.85
C PRO A 106 -13.57 -25.29 -22.52
N MET A 107 -13.94 -24.09 -22.09
CA MET A 107 -12.95 -23.06 -21.67
C MET A 107 -12.13 -23.53 -20.48
N SER A 108 -12.71 -24.27 -19.54
CA SER A 108 -12.03 -24.82 -18.37
C SER A 108 -10.86 -25.75 -18.71
N GLU A 109 -10.95 -26.54 -19.78
CA GLU A 109 -9.85 -27.37 -20.24
C GLU A 109 -8.70 -26.53 -20.79
N GLN A 110 -9.02 -25.50 -21.57
CA GLN A 110 -8.04 -24.60 -22.18
C GLN A 110 -7.32 -23.76 -21.09
N VAL A 111 -8.06 -23.30 -20.07
CA VAL A 111 -7.52 -22.65 -18.89
C VAL A 111 -6.55 -23.59 -18.16
N GLY A 112 -6.91 -24.85 -17.95
CA GLY A 112 -6.07 -25.85 -17.32
C GLY A 112 -4.76 -26.13 -18.09
N GLU A 113 -4.81 -26.18 -19.40
CA GLU A 113 -3.61 -26.37 -20.27
C GLU A 113 -2.65 -25.16 -20.20
N ILE A 114 -3.21 -23.95 -20.18
CA ILE A 114 -2.41 -22.72 -20.06
C ILE A 114 -1.81 -22.65 -18.65
N ALA A 115 -2.59 -22.98 -17.61
CA ALA A 115 -2.13 -23.01 -16.23
C ALA A 115 -0.98 -24.01 -16.00
N ALA A 116 -1.00 -25.13 -16.69
CA ALA A 116 0.08 -26.11 -16.63
C ALA A 116 1.40 -25.62 -17.26
N LYS A 117 1.33 -24.69 -18.20
CA LYS A 117 2.47 -24.13 -18.95
C LYS A 117 2.87 -22.72 -18.46
N ALA A 118 2.01 -22.06 -17.72
CA ALA A 118 2.26 -20.71 -17.22
C ALA A 118 3.46 -20.71 -16.24
N PRO A 119 4.28 -19.64 -16.24
CA PRO A 119 5.34 -19.46 -15.25
C PRO A 119 4.82 -19.60 -13.83
N GLN A 120 5.65 -20.10 -12.91
CA GLN A 120 5.28 -20.24 -11.48
C GLN A 120 4.92 -18.90 -10.82
N THR A 121 5.38 -17.79 -11.40
CA THR A 121 5.08 -16.42 -10.94
C THR A 121 3.68 -15.95 -11.28
N VAL A 122 2.94 -16.69 -12.12
CA VAL A 122 1.56 -16.36 -12.51
C VAL A 122 0.60 -17.01 -11.54
N ASP A 123 -0.25 -16.20 -10.92
CA ASP A 123 -1.40 -16.73 -10.17
C ASP A 123 -2.34 -17.47 -11.12
N LYS A 124 -2.35 -18.79 -11.03
CA LYS A 124 -3.10 -19.66 -11.93
C LYS A 124 -4.61 -19.40 -11.90
N ARG A 125 -5.12 -18.83 -10.79
CA ARG A 125 -6.53 -18.44 -10.69
C ARG A 125 -6.90 -17.32 -11.65
N SER A 126 -5.96 -16.40 -11.93
CA SER A 126 -6.18 -15.30 -12.87
C SER A 126 -6.13 -15.71 -14.34
N ILE A 127 -5.90 -16.99 -14.64
CA ILE A 127 -5.99 -17.53 -16.00
C ILE A 127 -7.46 -17.77 -16.32
N THR A 128 -8.01 -16.99 -17.23
CA THR A 128 -9.45 -16.88 -17.44
C THR A 128 -9.79 -16.48 -18.88
N GLY A 129 -11.06 -16.43 -19.18
CA GLY A 129 -11.57 -15.97 -20.46
C GLY A 129 -11.68 -14.45 -20.54
N THR A 130 -11.47 -13.94 -21.74
CA THR A 130 -11.78 -12.56 -22.15
C THR A 130 -12.68 -12.61 -23.39
N VAL A 131 -13.77 -11.86 -23.35
CA VAL A 131 -14.74 -11.76 -24.43
C VAL A 131 -14.80 -10.32 -24.93
N GLY A 132 -14.56 -10.10 -26.22
CA GLY A 132 -14.76 -8.82 -26.87
C GLY A 132 -16.13 -8.76 -27.56
N ILE A 133 -16.89 -7.70 -27.29
CA ILE A 133 -18.23 -7.47 -27.86
C ILE A 133 -18.20 -6.18 -28.64
N ARG A 134 -18.35 -6.23 -29.97
CA ARG A 134 -18.49 -5.05 -30.82
C ARG A 134 -19.94 -4.61 -30.85
N THR A 135 -20.20 -3.43 -30.37
CA THR A 135 -21.49 -2.75 -30.37
C THR A 135 -21.85 -2.22 -31.76
N ASP A 136 -23.13 -1.88 -31.98
CA ASP A 136 -23.60 -1.38 -33.26
C ASP A 136 -23.06 0.04 -33.59
N ASP A 137 -22.69 0.83 -32.56
CA ASP A 137 -22.02 2.11 -32.70
C ASP A 137 -20.48 2.00 -32.92
N GLY A 138 -19.96 0.79 -32.96
CA GLY A 138 -18.56 0.48 -33.26
C GLY A 138 -17.62 0.45 -32.05
N ARG A 139 -18.09 0.71 -30.83
CA ARG A 139 -17.30 0.48 -29.61
C ARG A 139 -17.03 -1.02 -29.45
N VAL A 140 -15.98 -1.36 -28.72
CA VAL A 140 -15.71 -2.75 -28.30
C VAL A 140 -15.65 -2.82 -26.78
N VAL A 141 -16.51 -3.64 -26.20
CA VAL A 141 -16.55 -3.92 -24.77
C VAL A 141 -15.82 -5.23 -24.50
N TYR A 142 -14.80 -5.20 -23.67
CA TYR A 142 -14.07 -6.38 -23.23
C TYR A 142 -14.47 -6.74 -21.83
N LEU A 143 -14.84 -8.01 -21.63
CA LEU A 143 -15.13 -8.61 -20.32
C LEU A 143 -14.06 -9.66 -20.04
N SER A 144 -13.24 -9.45 -18.99
CA SER A 144 -12.21 -10.40 -18.56
C SER A 144 -12.53 -10.88 -17.13
N GLY A 145 -12.16 -12.10 -16.78
CA GLY A 145 -12.54 -12.72 -15.51
C GLY A 145 -13.77 -13.63 -15.66
N ILE A 146 -13.98 -14.21 -16.86
CA ILE A 146 -15.15 -15.03 -17.16
C ILE A 146 -14.74 -16.46 -17.55
N MET A 147 -15.44 -17.44 -17.01
CA MET A 147 -15.46 -18.80 -17.55
C MET A 147 -16.66 -18.91 -18.51
N LEU A 148 -16.38 -18.78 -19.81
CA LEU A 148 -17.40 -18.73 -20.85
C LEU A 148 -18.09 -20.09 -20.99
N ASN A 149 -19.42 -20.07 -21.10
CA ASN A 149 -20.19 -21.25 -21.43
C ASN A 149 -19.86 -21.78 -22.85
N GLU A 150 -20.13 -23.04 -23.09
CA GLU A 150 -19.93 -23.63 -24.40
C GLU A 150 -20.87 -23.04 -25.48
N GLY A 151 -20.47 -23.17 -26.74
CA GLY A 151 -21.30 -22.83 -27.90
C GLY A 151 -21.14 -21.39 -28.40
N PHE A 152 -20.34 -20.54 -27.73
CA PHE A 152 -20.05 -19.21 -28.24
C PHE A 152 -18.93 -19.22 -29.28
N LYS A 153 -19.08 -18.40 -30.34
CA LYS A 153 -18.12 -18.27 -31.43
C LYS A 153 -17.93 -16.80 -31.82
N THR A 154 -16.73 -16.45 -32.21
CA THR A 154 -16.45 -15.14 -32.84
C THR A 154 -17.35 -14.93 -34.03
N GLY A 155 -17.90 -13.73 -34.19
CA GLY A 155 -18.88 -13.37 -35.21
C GLY A 155 -20.33 -13.63 -34.84
N GLN A 156 -20.61 -14.29 -33.72
CA GLN A 156 -21.96 -14.53 -33.22
C GLN A 156 -22.59 -13.25 -32.67
N ARG A 157 -23.85 -12.99 -33.04
CA ARG A 157 -24.67 -11.93 -32.43
C ARG A 157 -25.08 -12.36 -31.03
N ILE A 158 -24.96 -11.47 -30.07
CA ILE A 158 -25.40 -11.64 -28.69
C ILE A 158 -26.26 -10.44 -28.29
N VAL A 159 -27.13 -10.66 -27.32
CA VAL A 159 -28.08 -9.65 -26.85
C VAL A 159 -27.83 -9.32 -25.38
N ARG A 160 -28.16 -8.11 -25.03
CA ARG A 160 -28.11 -7.57 -23.67
C ARG A 160 -28.88 -8.48 -22.71
N GLY A 161 -28.29 -8.82 -21.56
CA GLY A 161 -28.85 -9.75 -20.57
C GLY A 161 -28.64 -11.22 -20.90
N GLN A 162 -28.11 -11.58 -22.10
CA GLN A 162 -27.78 -12.96 -22.41
C GLN A 162 -26.68 -13.48 -21.50
N ARG A 163 -26.89 -14.63 -20.85
CA ARG A 163 -25.87 -15.25 -20.02
C ARG A 163 -24.70 -15.75 -20.83
N LEU A 164 -23.50 -15.27 -20.48
CA LEU A 164 -22.25 -15.61 -21.17
C LEU A 164 -21.50 -16.73 -20.47
N GLY A 165 -21.44 -16.72 -19.14
CA GLY A 165 -20.65 -17.66 -18.37
C GLY A 165 -20.74 -17.38 -16.88
N THR A 166 -19.65 -17.67 -16.17
CA THR A 166 -19.55 -17.46 -14.72
C THR A 166 -18.34 -16.63 -14.37
N LEU A 167 -18.45 -15.88 -13.26
CA LEU A 167 -17.39 -15.05 -12.73
C LEU A 167 -16.20 -15.87 -12.22
N HIS A 168 -15.01 -15.36 -12.49
CA HIS A 168 -13.74 -15.89 -12.03
C HIS A 168 -12.82 -14.74 -11.61
N TYR A 169 -11.52 -14.94 -11.51
CA TYR A 169 -10.56 -13.84 -11.22
C TYR A 169 -10.15 -13.15 -12.51
N SER A 170 -10.17 -11.81 -12.53
CA SER A 170 -9.74 -11.04 -13.70
C SER A 170 -8.28 -10.59 -13.66
N TYR A 171 -7.75 -10.36 -12.45
CA TYR A 171 -6.40 -9.85 -12.27
C TYR A 171 -5.82 -10.31 -10.92
N HIS A 172 -4.57 -10.79 -10.93
CA HIS A 172 -3.92 -11.38 -9.76
C HIS A 172 -3.74 -10.41 -8.57
N ALA A 173 -3.57 -9.10 -8.84
CA ALA A 173 -3.41 -8.11 -7.78
C ALA A 173 -4.75 -7.75 -7.10
N ILE A 174 -5.89 -8.20 -7.65
CA ILE A 174 -7.20 -8.12 -7.01
C ILE A 174 -7.46 -9.47 -6.35
N ASN A 175 -7.41 -9.51 -5.03
CA ASN A 175 -7.53 -10.76 -4.28
C ASN A 175 -8.98 -11.20 -4.05
N SER A 176 -9.85 -10.93 -5.01
CA SER A 176 -11.23 -11.42 -5.02
C SER A 176 -11.66 -11.76 -6.43
N PRO A 177 -12.65 -12.67 -6.61
CA PRO A 177 -13.26 -12.89 -7.90
C PRO A 177 -13.78 -11.58 -8.45
N SER A 178 -13.47 -11.27 -9.70
CA SER A 178 -13.78 -9.97 -10.28
C SER A 178 -13.96 -10.03 -11.78
N LEU A 179 -14.87 -9.21 -12.29
CA LEU A 179 -15.06 -8.95 -13.71
C LEU A 179 -14.40 -7.62 -14.06
N LYS A 180 -13.45 -7.63 -14.98
CA LYS A 180 -12.87 -6.43 -15.58
C LYS A 180 -13.68 -6.04 -16.81
N ILE A 181 -14.08 -4.78 -16.89
CA ILE A 181 -14.74 -4.18 -18.06
C ILE A 181 -13.83 -3.11 -18.63
N ALA A 182 -13.41 -3.29 -19.88
CA ALA A 182 -12.69 -2.30 -20.64
C ALA A 182 -13.50 -1.92 -21.88
N VAL A 183 -13.48 -0.65 -22.24
CA VAL A 183 -14.18 -0.15 -23.44
C VAL A 183 -13.20 0.50 -24.38
N SER A 184 -13.28 0.17 -25.66
CA SER A 184 -12.55 0.85 -26.73
C SER A 184 -13.51 1.59 -27.64
N SER A 185 -13.20 2.86 -27.93
CA SER A 185 -13.90 3.65 -28.92
C SER A 185 -13.77 3.02 -30.34
N PRO A 186 -14.57 3.45 -31.32
CA PRO A 186 -14.42 2.98 -32.70
C PRO A 186 -13.04 3.24 -33.32
N LYS A 187 -12.26 4.16 -32.72
CA LYS A 187 -10.88 4.47 -33.15
C LYS A 187 -9.83 3.64 -32.40
N GLY A 188 -10.24 2.68 -31.54
CA GLY A 188 -9.35 1.83 -30.77
C GLY A 188 -8.72 2.50 -29.54
N GLN A 189 -9.19 3.67 -29.14
CA GLN A 189 -8.74 4.35 -27.92
C GLN A 189 -9.61 3.90 -26.74
N SER A 190 -9.03 3.88 -25.53
CA SER A 190 -9.76 3.64 -24.30
C SER A 190 -10.93 4.62 -24.14
N ASP A 191 -12.09 4.13 -23.75
CA ASP A 191 -13.35 4.87 -23.59
C ASP A 191 -13.96 4.60 -22.22
N ASP A 192 -14.99 5.35 -21.87
CA ASP A 192 -15.63 5.34 -20.54
C ASP A 192 -16.46 4.06 -20.31
N PRO A 193 -16.10 3.23 -19.30
CA PRO A 193 -16.87 2.04 -18.97
C PRO A 193 -18.04 2.29 -17.99
N MET A 194 -18.19 3.49 -17.40
CA MET A 194 -19.14 3.74 -16.31
C MET A 194 -20.42 4.44 -16.75
N THR A 195 -20.30 5.50 -17.54
CA THR A 195 -21.47 6.29 -18.02
C THR A 195 -22.55 5.44 -18.69
N PRO A 196 -22.24 4.39 -19.49
CA PRO A 196 -23.30 3.58 -20.10
C PRO A 196 -24.18 2.82 -19.07
N PHE A 197 -23.68 2.60 -17.86
CA PHE A 197 -24.46 2.03 -16.75
C PHE A 197 -25.24 3.08 -15.95
N GLY A 198 -25.21 4.36 -16.34
CA GLY A 198 -25.80 5.45 -15.58
C GLY A 198 -24.99 5.89 -14.36
N LEU A 199 -23.76 5.43 -14.24
CA LEU A 199 -22.88 5.75 -13.13
C LEU A 199 -22.10 7.05 -13.39
N ARG A 200 -21.71 7.72 -12.30
CA ARG A 200 -20.78 8.84 -12.36
C ARG A 200 -19.41 8.32 -12.82
N THR A 201 -18.91 8.88 -13.91
CA THR A 201 -17.60 8.46 -14.44
C THR A 201 -16.43 9.11 -13.71
N THR A 202 -15.41 8.30 -13.45
CA THR A 202 -14.06 8.72 -13.05
C THR A 202 -13.08 8.60 -14.22
N PHE A 203 -13.55 8.15 -15.39
CA PHE A 203 -12.75 7.99 -16.60
C PHE A 203 -12.28 9.35 -17.13
N VAL A 204 -10.98 9.44 -17.44
CA VAL A 204 -10.38 10.59 -18.13
C VAL A 204 -9.87 10.13 -19.48
N PRO A 205 -10.39 10.67 -20.59
CA PRO A 205 -9.96 10.31 -21.94
C PRO A 205 -8.44 10.48 -22.13
N PRO A 206 -7.77 9.64 -22.92
CA PRO A 206 -6.32 9.73 -23.16
C PRO A 206 -5.87 11.12 -23.64
N THR A 207 -6.70 11.80 -24.42
CA THR A 207 -6.43 13.16 -24.93
C THR A 207 -6.48 14.24 -23.85
N GLN A 208 -7.13 14.00 -22.73
CA GLN A 208 -7.25 14.92 -21.58
C GLN A 208 -6.28 14.61 -20.44
N ARG A 209 -5.48 13.54 -20.59
CA ARG A 209 -4.49 13.12 -19.58
C ARG A 209 -3.22 13.97 -19.62
N VAL A 210 -3.30 15.21 -20.08
CA VAL A 210 -2.16 16.14 -20.06
C VAL A 210 -1.96 16.63 -18.64
N VAL A 211 -0.93 16.13 -18.01
CA VAL A 211 -0.56 16.53 -16.64
C VAL A 211 0.26 17.81 -16.73
N LYS A 212 -0.15 18.84 -16.02
CA LYS A 212 0.60 20.09 -15.91
C LYS A 212 1.94 19.85 -15.25
N GLN A 213 3.02 20.30 -15.89
CA GLN A 213 4.39 20.20 -15.34
C GLN A 213 4.72 21.35 -14.36
N GLN A 214 3.99 22.45 -14.48
CA GLN A 214 4.08 23.62 -13.63
C GLN A 214 2.67 23.94 -13.10
N LEU A 215 2.60 24.23 -11.81
CA LEU A 215 1.42 24.73 -11.13
C LEU A 215 1.62 26.21 -10.83
N THR A 216 0.60 27.02 -11.03
CA THR A 216 0.61 28.39 -10.50
C THR A 216 0.52 28.33 -8.96
N GLU A 217 0.79 29.45 -8.30
CA GLU A 217 0.63 29.55 -6.86
C GLU A 217 -0.79 29.20 -6.42
N GLU A 218 -1.80 29.74 -7.10
CA GLU A 218 -3.22 29.51 -6.80
C GLU A 218 -3.61 28.03 -6.99
N GLU A 219 -3.13 27.40 -8.05
CA GLU A 219 -3.39 25.97 -8.33
C GLU A 219 -2.78 25.07 -7.27
N ALA A 220 -1.54 25.35 -6.86
CA ALA A 220 -0.85 24.57 -5.85
C ALA A 220 -1.47 24.76 -4.45
N ILE A 221 -1.91 25.98 -4.11
CA ILE A 221 -2.65 26.29 -2.89
C ILE A 221 -4.01 25.59 -2.89
N GLN A 222 -4.73 25.59 -4.02
CA GLN A 222 -6.01 24.90 -4.14
C GLN A 222 -5.84 23.39 -3.88
N ASP A 223 -4.86 22.76 -4.49
CA ASP A 223 -4.56 21.34 -4.31
C ASP A 223 -4.22 21.02 -2.83
N PHE A 224 -3.36 21.84 -2.22
CA PHE A 224 -3.01 21.68 -0.81
C PHE A 224 -4.22 21.85 0.11
N ASN A 225 -5.05 22.89 -0.10
CA ASN A 225 -6.25 23.09 0.68
C ASN A 225 -7.26 21.96 0.50
N THR A 226 -7.37 21.40 -0.69
CA THR A 226 -8.23 20.23 -0.94
C THR A 226 -7.88 19.07 -0.02
N ILE A 227 -6.61 18.63 0.01
CA ILE A 227 -6.23 17.50 0.88
C ILE A 227 -6.29 17.86 2.36
N MET A 228 -5.97 19.09 2.74
CA MET A 228 -6.07 19.54 4.14
C MET A 228 -7.51 19.56 4.64
N ASN A 229 -8.46 20.00 3.81
CA ASN A 229 -9.89 19.98 4.17
C ASN A 229 -10.38 18.54 4.35
N VAL A 230 -10.00 17.61 3.47
CA VAL A 230 -10.33 16.18 3.62
C VAL A 230 -9.78 15.62 4.93
N LEU A 231 -8.52 15.93 5.26
CA LEU A 231 -7.91 15.47 6.51
C LEU A 231 -8.64 16.03 7.75
N LYS A 232 -8.95 17.33 7.73
CA LYS A 232 -9.68 17.97 8.84
C LYS A 232 -11.09 17.44 9.00
N GLU A 233 -11.79 17.15 7.90
CA GLU A 233 -13.18 16.72 7.91
C GLU A 233 -13.31 15.21 8.20
N ALA A 234 -12.48 14.37 7.59
CA ALA A 234 -12.73 12.92 7.53
C ALA A 234 -11.69 12.07 8.25
N TYR A 235 -10.44 12.54 8.38
CA TYR A 235 -9.38 11.71 8.95
C TYR A 235 -9.42 11.70 10.48
N PRO A 236 -9.63 10.52 11.13
CA PRO A 236 -9.94 10.46 12.56
C PRO A 236 -8.72 10.57 13.48
N SER A 237 -7.49 10.52 12.95
CA SER A 237 -6.26 10.54 13.75
C SER A 237 -5.49 11.85 13.66
N LEU A 238 -6.00 12.89 12.99
CA LEU A 238 -5.25 14.13 12.76
C LEU A 238 -4.87 14.82 14.07
N ASP A 239 -5.82 14.94 14.99
CA ASP A 239 -5.64 15.64 16.27
C ASP A 239 -4.73 14.87 17.24
N ASP A 240 -4.57 13.55 17.01
CA ASP A 240 -3.66 12.71 17.79
C ASP A 240 -2.23 12.72 17.21
N ALA A 241 -2.09 13.01 15.91
CA ALA A 241 -0.82 13.06 15.21
C ALA A 241 -0.08 14.38 15.37
N VAL A 242 -0.82 15.50 15.39
CA VAL A 242 -0.25 16.85 15.37
C VAL A 242 -1.13 17.83 16.16
N SER A 243 -0.53 18.69 17.00
CA SER A 243 -1.28 19.73 17.70
C SER A 243 -1.84 20.77 16.76
N PRO A 244 -2.95 21.46 17.11
CA PRO A 244 -3.53 22.53 16.29
C PRO A 244 -2.53 23.64 15.93
N GLU A 245 -1.66 24.01 16.88
CA GLU A 245 -0.65 25.06 16.70
C GLU A 245 0.43 24.62 15.72
N GLU A 246 0.90 23.37 15.84
CA GLU A 246 1.89 22.79 14.92
C GLU A 246 1.32 22.62 13.52
N LEU A 247 0.03 22.20 13.42
CA LEU A 247 -0.66 22.08 12.13
C LEU A 247 -0.79 23.42 11.45
N ALA A 248 -1.22 24.47 12.16
CA ALA A 248 -1.35 25.83 11.62
C ALA A 248 0.01 26.39 11.16
N ALA A 249 1.08 26.17 11.93
CA ALA A 249 2.43 26.56 11.54
C ALA A 249 2.92 25.81 10.31
N PHE A 250 2.61 24.51 10.21
CA PHE A 250 2.92 23.71 9.02
C PHE A 250 2.17 24.21 7.79
N GLU A 251 0.87 24.46 7.89
CA GLU A 251 0.05 24.98 6.79
C GLU A 251 0.59 26.32 6.28
N ALA A 252 0.88 27.26 7.19
CA ALA A 252 1.42 28.58 6.83
C ALA A 252 2.76 28.43 6.09
N GLY A 253 3.68 27.61 6.61
CA GLY A 253 4.99 27.38 5.99
C GLY A 253 4.90 26.62 4.66
N PHE A 254 3.92 25.73 4.53
CA PHE A 254 3.67 25.02 3.28
C PHE A 254 3.19 26.00 2.20
N ILE A 255 2.17 26.82 2.50
CA ILE A 255 1.63 27.83 1.58
C ILE A 255 2.73 28.82 1.18
N ASP A 256 3.53 29.29 2.13
CA ASP A 256 4.66 30.19 1.84
C ASP A 256 5.67 29.58 0.84
N SER A 257 5.90 28.27 0.92
CA SER A 257 6.77 27.55 -0.02
C SER A 257 6.23 27.44 -1.45
N LEU A 258 4.96 27.77 -1.68
CA LEU A 258 4.31 27.74 -2.99
C LEU A 258 4.35 29.09 -3.73
N ARG A 259 4.86 30.15 -3.10
CA ARG A 259 4.94 31.48 -3.71
C ARG A 259 5.64 31.48 -5.06
N GLY A 260 5.01 32.12 -6.04
CA GLY A 260 5.53 32.19 -7.40
C GLY A 260 5.31 30.94 -8.24
N GLY A 261 4.56 29.98 -7.70
CA GLY A 261 4.28 28.71 -8.36
C GLY A 261 5.36 27.66 -8.14
N ILE A 262 5.08 26.42 -8.52
CA ILE A 262 5.95 25.28 -8.23
C ILE A 262 5.91 24.25 -9.36
N SER A 263 7.05 23.61 -9.66
CA SER A 263 7.02 22.46 -10.57
C SER A 263 6.27 21.28 -9.92
N ARG A 264 5.55 20.51 -10.74
CA ARG A 264 4.78 19.35 -10.27
C ARG A 264 5.64 18.38 -9.46
N ASN A 265 6.88 18.14 -9.87
CA ASN A 265 7.80 17.27 -9.13
C ASN A 265 8.15 17.84 -7.75
N LYS A 266 8.45 19.12 -7.65
CA LYS A 266 8.72 19.75 -6.34
C LYS A 266 7.49 19.71 -5.45
N PHE A 267 6.29 19.97 -6.02
CA PHE A 267 5.05 19.88 -5.29
C PHE A 267 4.78 18.49 -4.74
N TYR A 268 5.04 17.45 -5.53
CA TYR A 268 4.97 16.05 -5.06
C TYR A 268 5.83 15.80 -3.82
N TYR A 269 7.05 16.30 -3.81
CA TYR A 269 7.93 16.16 -2.65
C TYR A 269 7.48 17.02 -1.44
N GLN A 270 6.88 18.18 -1.68
CA GLN A 270 6.26 18.94 -0.58
C GLN A 270 5.09 18.16 0.04
N LEU A 271 4.31 17.44 -0.76
CA LEU A 271 3.23 16.59 -0.27
C LEU A 271 3.74 15.40 0.58
N TYR A 272 4.97 14.90 0.35
CA TYR A 272 5.59 13.95 1.26
C TYR A 272 5.84 14.52 2.66
N ARG A 273 6.10 15.82 2.78
CA ARG A 273 6.22 16.48 4.09
C ARG A 273 4.88 16.50 4.83
N LEU A 274 3.76 16.64 4.11
CA LEU A 274 2.44 16.48 4.69
C LEU A 274 2.23 15.04 5.17
N GLN A 275 2.56 14.04 4.36
CA GLN A 275 2.47 12.63 4.74
C GLN A 275 3.33 12.34 5.99
N ALA A 276 4.55 12.88 6.02
CA ALA A 276 5.44 12.76 7.18
C ALA A 276 4.89 13.46 8.43
N LYS A 277 4.11 14.54 8.28
CA LYS A 277 3.51 15.26 9.41
C LYS A 277 2.33 14.49 10.02
N VAL A 278 1.60 13.73 9.19
CA VAL A 278 0.44 12.93 9.63
C VAL A 278 0.86 11.65 10.36
N HIS A 279 2.05 11.10 10.08
CA HIS A 279 2.58 9.87 10.69
C HIS A 279 1.60 8.69 10.66
N ASP A 280 1.15 8.32 9.47
CA ASP A 280 0.19 7.23 9.27
C ASP A 280 0.60 6.36 8.07
N SER A 281 0.75 5.06 8.32
CA SER A 281 1.17 4.08 7.31
C SER A 281 0.13 3.84 6.22
N HIS A 282 -1.13 4.15 6.49
CA HIS A 282 -2.27 3.99 5.59
C HIS A 282 -2.72 5.30 4.93
N PHE A 283 -2.23 6.46 5.39
CA PHE A 283 -2.35 7.73 4.66
C PHE A 283 -1.30 7.77 3.56
N LEU A 284 -1.68 7.43 2.34
CA LEU A 284 -0.73 7.19 1.26
C LEU A 284 -0.85 8.27 0.18
N LEU A 285 0.26 8.94 -0.11
CA LEU A 285 0.47 9.63 -1.37
C LEU A 285 0.97 8.60 -2.39
N TYR A 286 0.21 8.38 -3.45
CA TYR A 286 0.59 7.44 -4.49
C TYR A 286 1.79 7.93 -5.30
N PRO A 287 2.62 7.01 -5.82
CA PRO A 287 3.82 7.37 -6.55
C PRO A 287 3.50 8.24 -7.78
N ASN A 288 4.35 9.22 -8.02
CA ASN A 288 4.25 10.06 -9.20
C ASN A 288 4.57 9.24 -10.46
N GLU A 289 3.56 8.96 -11.28
CA GLU A 289 3.68 8.15 -12.50
C GLU A 289 4.59 8.76 -13.57
N GLN A 290 4.81 10.06 -13.52
CA GLN A 290 5.70 10.72 -14.47
C GLN A 290 7.19 10.52 -14.18
N ARG A 291 7.56 9.53 -13.36
CA ARG A 291 8.90 8.93 -13.43
C ARG A 291 9.06 8.22 -14.78
N ASN A 292 8.82 8.96 -15.86
CA ASN A 292 9.02 8.47 -17.20
C ASN A 292 10.48 8.04 -17.41
N ASN A 293 10.68 7.10 -18.30
CA ASN A 293 11.93 6.55 -18.84
C ASN A 293 13.01 7.57 -19.27
N ASN A 294 12.85 8.84 -18.93
CA ASN A 294 13.74 9.97 -19.23
C ASN A 294 14.32 10.65 -17.97
N GLN A 295 14.16 10.08 -16.78
CA GLN A 295 14.73 10.69 -15.57
C GLN A 295 16.24 10.45 -15.49
N TYR A 296 16.94 11.49 -15.04
CA TYR A 296 18.31 11.35 -14.60
C TYR A 296 18.35 10.57 -13.28
N LEU A 297 19.11 9.49 -13.25
CA LEU A 297 19.44 8.77 -12.03
C LEU A 297 20.78 9.24 -11.49
N PRO A 298 20.96 9.28 -10.17
CA PRO A 298 22.26 9.55 -9.57
C PRO A 298 23.25 8.44 -9.94
N ARG A 299 24.53 8.77 -10.06
CA ARG A 299 25.59 7.77 -10.24
C ARG A 299 25.94 7.03 -8.97
N VAL A 300 25.73 7.68 -7.83
CA VAL A 300 26.07 7.17 -6.51
C VAL A 300 24.80 7.13 -5.65
N PHE A 301 24.47 5.97 -5.15
CA PHE A 301 23.42 5.76 -4.18
C PHE A 301 24.05 5.51 -2.81
N PHE A 302 23.43 6.01 -1.77
CA PHE A 302 23.91 5.89 -0.40
C PHE A 302 22.74 5.71 0.58
N GLY A 303 23.08 5.20 1.76
CA GLY A 303 22.16 5.01 2.86
C GLY A 303 22.87 5.12 4.20
N TRP A 304 22.09 5.21 5.27
CA TRP A 304 22.62 5.26 6.64
C TRP A 304 22.45 3.90 7.33
N PHE A 305 23.55 3.46 7.94
CA PHE A 305 23.62 2.28 8.80
C PHE A 305 24.19 2.73 10.15
N GLY A 306 23.29 2.87 11.16
CA GLY A 306 23.60 3.60 12.37
C GLY A 306 23.97 5.06 12.02
N ASP A 307 25.12 5.53 12.49
CA ASP A 307 25.60 6.91 12.24
C ASP A 307 26.47 7.05 10.98
N SER A 308 26.62 5.97 10.20
CA SER A 308 27.48 5.96 9.03
C SER A 308 26.68 6.07 7.73
N CYS A 309 26.95 7.12 6.94
CA CYS A 309 26.46 7.24 5.57
C CYS A 309 27.42 6.51 4.62
N ILE A 310 26.94 5.49 3.93
CA ILE A 310 27.75 4.57 3.14
C ILE A 310 27.23 4.50 1.70
N VAL A 311 28.14 4.46 0.72
CA VAL A 311 27.77 4.18 -0.68
C VAL A 311 27.23 2.77 -0.80
N THR A 312 26.00 2.65 -1.20
CA THR A 312 25.28 1.36 -1.28
C THR A 312 25.29 0.77 -2.68
N MET A 313 25.22 1.62 -3.70
CA MET A 313 25.17 1.21 -5.10
C MET A 313 25.73 2.33 -5.98
N THR A 314 26.37 1.96 -7.06
CA THR A 314 26.84 2.93 -8.06
C THR A 314 26.56 2.41 -9.47
N LYS A 315 26.64 3.31 -10.47
CA LYS A 315 26.85 2.89 -11.83
C LYS A 315 28.19 2.12 -11.92
N ARG A 316 28.27 1.04 -12.72
CA ARG A 316 29.41 0.11 -12.76
C ARG A 316 30.77 0.77 -12.98
N ASP A 317 30.82 1.90 -13.65
CA ASP A 317 32.04 2.68 -13.89
C ASP A 317 32.61 3.34 -12.61
N ASN A 318 31.90 3.25 -11.47
CA ASN A 318 32.31 3.78 -10.18
C ASN A 318 32.25 2.70 -9.08
N ALA A 319 32.47 1.45 -9.44
CA ALA A 319 32.34 0.29 -8.53
C ALA A 319 33.30 0.37 -7.33
N ASP A 320 34.43 1.09 -7.47
CA ASP A 320 35.42 1.36 -6.44
C ASP A 320 34.88 2.16 -5.23
N LEU A 321 33.73 2.82 -5.41
CA LEU A 321 33.10 3.63 -4.37
C LEU A 321 32.20 2.84 -3.42
N VAL A 322 31.76 1.64 -3.80
CA VAL A 322 30.81 0.84 -2.99
C VAL A 322 31.43 0.51 -1.63
N GLY A 323 30.66 0.74 -0.56
CA GLY A 323 31.12 0.57 0.83
C GLY A 323 31.89 1.75 1.41
N ARG A 324 32.26 2.77 0.62
CA ARG A 324 32.95 3.95 1.14
C ARG A 324 32.01 4.83 1.99
N ARG A 325 32.57 5.38 3.05
CA ARG A 325 31.86 6.31 3.96
C ARG A 325 31.85 7.72 3.38
N ILE A 326 30.68 8.35 3.42
CA ILE A 326 30.44 9.72 2.97
C ILE A 326 30.37 10.64 4.20
N VAL A 327 30.90 11.86 4.10
CA VAL A 327 30.84 12.89 5.14
C VAL A 327 30.08 14.14 4.72
N SER A 328 29.98 14.41 3.41
CA SER A 328 29.13 15.49 2.89
C SER A 328 28.55 15.14 1.51
N VAL A 329 27.37 15.67 1.21
CA VAL A 329 26.69 15.60 -0.10
C VAL A 329 26.25 17.01 -0.46
N ASP A 330 26.67 17.50 -1.65
CA ASP A 330 26.38 18.83 -2.16
C ASP A 330 26.73 19.96 -1.17
N ASN A 331 27.87 19.83 -0.50
CA ASN A 331 28.42 20.68 0.55
C ASN A 331 27.61 20.69 1.87
N LEU A 332 26.61 19.80 2.04
CA LEU A 332 25.92 19.63 3.31
C LEU A 332 26.50 18.42 4.07
N PRO A 333 26.81 18.57 5.37
CA PRO A 333 27.15 17.42 6.21
C PRO A 333 26.10 16.32 6.15
N VAL A 334 26.51 15.06 6.20
CA VAL A 334 25.57 13.91 6.09
C VAL A 334 24.49 13.92 7.17
N ASP A 335 24.74 14.49 8.35
CA ASP A 335 23.74 14.62 9.41
C ASP A 335 22.62 15.61 9.02
N SER A 336 22.97 16.71 8.36
CA SER A 336 22.01 17.67 7.81
C SER A 336 21.20 17.03 6.68
N VAL A 337 21.86 16.26 5.81
CA VAL A 337 21.17 15.51 4.75
C VAL A 337 20.22 14.46 5.35
N ARG A 338 20.64 13.75 6.42
CA ARG A 338 19.78 12.79 7.15
C ARG A 338 18.53 13.47 7.69
N GLN A 339 18.66 14.63 8.34
CA GLN A 339 17.52 15.39 8.87
C GLN A 339 16.52 15.78 7.78
N LEU A 340 17.01 16.31 6.65
CA LEU A 340 16.17 16.67 5.50
C LEU A 340 15.42 15.46 4.94
N LYS A 341 16.06 14.30 4.90
CA LYS A 341 15.45 13.07 4.39
C LYS A 341 14.42 12.49 5.36
N THR A 342 14.74 12.46 6.66
CA THR A 342 13.82 12.02 7.70
C THR A 342 12.52 12.82 7.68
N ALA A 343 12.60 14.13 7.40
CA ALA A 343 11.42 15.00 7.28
C ALA A 343 10.44 14.63 6.14
N THR A 344 10.80 13.71 5.26
CA THR A 344 9.97 13.22 4.15
C THR A 344 9.56 11.75 4.29
N ILE A 345 9.95 11.08 5.38
CA ILE A 345 9.56 9.71 5.68
C ILE A 345 8.23 9.74 6.44
N GLY A 346 7.14 9.33 5.82
CA GLY A 346 5.80 9.47 6.39
C GLY A 346 4.95 8.19 6.40
N ARG A 347 5.48 7.08 5.89
CA ARG A 347 4.73 5.82 5.80
C ARG A 347 4.92 4.96 7.06
N TYR A 348 4.69 5.53 8.24
CA TYR A 348 4.76 4.81 9.51
C TYR A 348 3.82 5.45 10.53
N ASP A 349 3.33 4.65 11.45
CA ASP A 349 2.43 5.11 12.51
C ASP A 349 3.25 5.60 13.71
N GLY A 350 2.76 6.61 14.40
CA GLY A 350 3.32 7.03 15.68
C GLY A 350 4.83 7.38 15.61
N ARG A 351 5.65 6.71 16.45
CA ARG A 351 7.10 6.98 16.60
C ARG A 351 7.94 5.74 16.31
N ILE A 352 7.74 5.11 15.16
CA ILE A 352 8.42 3.85 14.82
C ILE A 352 9.77 4.15 14.16
N GLU A 353 10.84 4.20 14.96
CA GLU A 353 12.21 4.52 14.52
C GLU A 353 12.77 3.48 13.53
N SER A 354 12.41 2.21 13.68
CA SER A 354 12.89 1.14 12.79
C SER A 354 12.50 1.36 11.33
N VAL A 355 11.36 2.00 11.05
CA VAL A 355 10.95 2.36 9.69
C VAL A 355 11.85 3.48 9.15
N ILE A 356 12.13 4.50 9.97
CA ILE A 356 13.02 5.59 9.58
C ILE A 356 14.40 5.05 9.25
N ASP A 357 14.96 4.20 10.11
CA ASP A 357 16.28 3.59 9.91
C ASP A 357 16.32 2.73 8.65
N GLN A 358 15.29 1.92 8.41
CA GLN A 358 15.20 1.08 7.21
C GLN A 358 15.06 1.93 5.94
N GLU A 359 14.22 2.95 5.93
CA GLU A 359 14.04 3.85 4.79
C GLU A 359 15.33 4.63 4.49
N LEU A 360 16.04 5.12 5.51
CA LEU A 360 17.32 5.79 5.34
C LEU A 360 18.41 4.83 4.83
N ALA A 361 18.45 3.59 5.31
CA ALA A 361 19.42 2.60 4.86
C ALA A 361 19.22 2.20 3.39
N ILE A 362 17.96 2.06 2.99
CA ILE A 362 17.61 1.52 1.68
C ILE A 362 17.38 2.62 0.65
N PHE A 363 16.71 3.70 1.03
CA PHE A 363 16.24 4.75 0.13
C PHE A 363 16.92 6.11 0.35
N GLY A 364 18.00 6.15 1.10
CA GLY A 364 18.65 7.41 1.49
C GLY A 364 18.91 8.40 0.35
N THR A 365 19.22 7.93 -0.85
CA THR A 365 19.41 8.79 -2.03
C THR A 365 18.12 9.28 -2.67
N ARG A 366 17.00 8.56 -2.48
CA ARG A 366 15.74 8.84 -3.17
C ARG A 366 14.97 10.06 -2.67
N LEU A 367 15.26 10.49 -1.46
CA LEU A 367 14.39 11.37 -0.68
C LEU A 367 14.81 12.84 -0.76
N SER A 368 15.22 13.37 -1.90
CA SER A 368 15.46 14.81 -1.99
C SER A 368 14.53 15.50 -2.98
N ALA A 369 13.84 16.50 -2.48
CA ALA A 369 12.92 17.34 -3.23
C ALA A 369 13.65 18.27 -4.22
N ASP A 370 14.85 18.67 -3.89
CA ASP A 370 15.60 19.71 -4.60
C ASP A 370 16.82 19.19 -5.36
N ASN A 371 17.07 17.86 -5.29
CA ASN A 371 18.21 17.33 -6.02
C ASN A 371 17.88 17.34 -7.51
N ASP A 372 18.50 18.23 -8.20
CA ASP A 372 18.90 17.97 -9.56
C ASP A 372 19.77 16.71 -9.53
N LEU A 373 19.12 15.52 -9.57
CA LEU A 373 19.80 14.22 -9.59
C LEU A 373 20.79 14.11 -10.76
N ALA A 374 20.80 15.13 -11.64
CA ALA A 374 21.78 15.31 -12.69
C ALA A 374 23.17 15.62 -12.17
N ARG A 375 23.32 16.09 -10.93
CA ARG A 375 24.65 16.42 -10.35
C ARG A 375 24.69 16.02 -8.89
N GLN A 376 25.85 15.50 -8.45
CA GLN A 376 26.15 15.20 -7.06
C GLN A 376 27.60 15.55 -6.81
N LYS A 377 27.89 16.27 -5.72
CA LYS A 377 29.24 16.48 -5.18
C LYS A 377 29.33 15.73 -3.86
N ILE A 378 30.19 14.73 -3.80
CA ILE A 378 30.33 13.84 -2.64
C ILE A 378 31.74 13.98 -2.08
N GLU A 379 31.84 14.18 -0.78
CA GLU A 379 33.09 14.15 -0.01
C GLU A 379 33.10 12.86 0.83
N PHE A 380 34.17 12.12 0.70
CA PHE A 380 34.38 10.86 1.41
C PHE A 380 35.17 11.06 2.70
N ALA A 381 35.11 10.10 3.62
CA ALA A 381 35.77 10.17 4.92
C ALA A 381 37.32 10.25 4.84
N ASP A 382 37.93 9.85 3.75
CA ASP A 382 39.37 9.97 3.47
C ASP A 382 39.77 11.34 2.90
N GLY A 383 38.81 12.27 2.76
CA GLY A 383 39.03 13.64 2.25
C GLY A 383 38.93 13.74 0.73
N GLU A 384 38.74 12.65 0.00
CA GLU A 384 38.50 12.72 -1.45
C GLU A 384 37.17 13.39 -1.75
N VAL A 385 37.15 14.30 -2.74
CA VAL A 385 35.93 14.94 -3.24
C VAL A 385 35.74 14.58 -4.70
N ARG A 386 34.57 13.99 -5.04
CA ARG A 386 34.19 13.70 -6.43
C ARG A 386 32.88 14.38 -6.80
N SER A 387 32.81 14.82 -8.05
CA SER A 387 31.59 15.33 -8.66
C SER A 387 31.07 14.35 -9.71
N PHE A 388 29.77 14.07 -9.66
CA PHE A 388 29.12 13.11 -10.55
C PHE A 388 28.05 13.82 -11.35
N THR A 389 27.92 13.46 -12.62
CA THR A 389 26.78 13.83 -13.46
C THR A 389 25.86 12.63 -13.56
N GLY A 390 24.59 12.82 -13.24
CA GLY A 390 23.55 11.81 -13.40
C GLY A 390 23.48 11.29 -14.84
N PHE A 391 22.82 10.17 -15.02
CA PHE A 391 22.66 9.57 -16.36
C PHE A 391 21.22 9.18 -16.60
N ARG A 392 20.82 9.16 -17.87
CA ARG A 392 19.53 8.62 -18.26
C ARG A 392 19.62 7.09 -18.24
N SER A 393 18.70 6.45 -17.51
CA SER A 393 18.61 5.01 -17.46
C SER A 393 17.24 4.56 -17.94
N ASN A 394 17.22 3.48 -18.69
CA ASN A 394 16.01 2.74 -19.04
C ASN A 394 15.58 1.78 -17.91
N GLY A 395 16.19 1.88 -16.72
CA GLY A 395 15.92 1.00 -15.58
C GLY A 395 16.62 -0.37 -15.65
N ASN A 396 17.58 -0.57 -16.57
CA ASN A 396 18.29 -1.83 -16.66
C ASN A 396 19.16 -2.07 -15.42
N PRO A 397 18.88 -3.11 -14.60
CA PRO A 397 19.67 -3.44 -13.41
C PRO A 397 21.15 -3.73 -13.72
N ALA A 398 21.48 -4.15 -14.95
CA ALA A 398 22.85 -4.43 -15.36
C ALA A 398 23.76 -3.19 -15.36
N ASP A 399 23.19 -1.97 -15.35
CA ASP A 399 23.95 -0.73 -15.30
C ASP A 399 24.58 -0.47 -13.93
N PHE A 400 24.15 -1.16 -12.87
CA PHE A 400 24.53 -0.92 -11.48
C PHE A 400 25.40 -2.04 -10.89
N THR A 401 26.22 -1.69 -9.89
CA THR A 401 27.14 -2.62 -9.19
C THR A 401 26.41 -3.61 -8.30
N ASN A 402 25.52 -3.11 -7.47
CA ASN A 402 24.66 -3.90 -6.61
C ASN A 402 23.24 -3.65 -7.05
N THR A 403 22.52 -4.68 -7.36
CA THR A 403 21.09 -4.52 -7.41
C THR A 403 20.61 -4.63 -5.97
N TYR A 404 20.35 -3.50 -5.36
CA TYR A 404 19.52 -3.30 -4.18
C TYR A 404 18.28 -4.22 -4.13
N ILE A 405 17.80 -4.61 -5.28
CA ILE A 405 16.90 -5.72 -5.53
C ILE A 405 17.36 -7.02 -4.85
N GLY A 406 18.63 -7.19 -4.51
CA GLY A 406 19.11 -8.40 -3.81
C GLY A 406 18.56 -8.53 -2.39
N TYR A 407 18.63 -7.48 -1.57
CA TYR A 407 18.05 -7.48 -0.23
C TYR A 407 16.51 -7.50 -0.29
N LEU A 408 15.93 -6.65 -1.12
CA LEU A 408 14.50 -6.66 -1.34
C LEU A 408 14.03 -7.99 -1.95
N ARG A 409 14.70 -8.55 -2.93
CA ARG A 409 14.33 -9.84 -3.55
C ARG A 409 14.60 -11.06 -2.70
N ALA A 410 15.64 -11.07 -1.88
CA ALA A 410 15.91 -12.21 -1.01
C ALA A 410 14.87 -12.36 0.11
N ASN A 411 14.26 -11.25 0.52
CA ASN A 411 13.37 -11.17 1.68
C ASN A 411 11.98 -10.59 1.40
N ILE A 412 11.70 -10.01 0.20
CA ILE A 412 10.42 -9.36 -0.11
C ILE A 412 9.59 -10.15 -1.12
N TYR A 413 10.22 -10.77 -2.09
CA TYR A 413 9.51 -11.54 -3.10
C TYR A 413 9.83 -13.02 -2.91
N TYR A 414 9.04 -13.67 -2.10
CA TYR A 414 8.75 -15.05 -2.43
C TYR A 414 8.05 -15.00 -3.79
N PRO A 415 8.55 -15.69 -4.83
CA PRO A 415 7.79 -15.82 -6.08
C PRO A 415 6.38 -16.37 -5.80
N ASP A 416 6.23 -17.07 -4.67
CA ASP A 416 4.98 -17.54 -4.09
C ASP A 416 4.61 -16.65 -2.90
N MET A 417 3.34 -16.32 -2.73
CA MET A 417 2.82 -15.47 -1.64
C MET A 417 3.17 -16.03 -0.25
N TYR A 418 3.53 -17.29 -0.16
CA TYR A 418 3.97 -17.99 1.05
C TYR A 418 5.01 -19.06 0.72
N ARG A 419 5.71 -19.53 1.75
CA ARG A 419 6.71 -20.59 1.65
C ARG A 419 6.60 -21.53 2.85
N LEU A 420 6.40 -22.82 2.58
CA LEU A 420 6.23 -23.89 3.56
C LEU A 420 7.39 -24.89 3.41
N ARG A 421 8.10 -25.18 4.49
CA ARG A 421 9.20 -26.16 4.45
C ARG A 421 9.61 -26.63 5.84
N MET A 422 10.20 -27.79 5.93
CA MET A 422 11.05 -28.19 7.05
C MET A 422 12.43 -27.55 6.87
N ILE A 423 13.01 -26.98 7.92
CA ILE A 423 14.42 -26.57 7.96
C ILE A 423 15.28 -27.79 8.33
N ASP A 424 14.85 -28.50 9.38
CA ASP A 424 15.39 -29.76 9.86
C ASP A 424 14.29 -30.57 10.53
N ASP A 425 14.65 -31.74 11.15
CA ASP A 425 13.68 -32.63 11.78
C ASP A 425 12.94 -32.00 12.99
N SER A 426 13.47 -30.91 13.55
CA SER A 426 12.95 -30.23 14.75
C SER A 426 12.33 -28.86 14.49
N THR A 427 12.46 -28.33 13.29
CA THR A 427 12.10 -26.94 12.96
C THR A 427 11.35 -26.83 11.65
N ALA A 428 10.10 -26.38 11.73
CA ALA A 428 9.27 -26.02 10.58
C ALA A 428 9.33 -24.51 10.30
N TYR A 429 9.10 -24.13 9.03
CA TYR A 429 9.13 -22.75 8.57
C TYR A 429 7.91 -22.43 7.73
N VAL A 430 7.22 -21.35 8.09
CA VAL A 430 6.10 -20.75 7.37
C VAL A 430 6.46 -19.30 7.08
N GLY A 431 6.78 -18.97 5.83
CA GLY A 431 6.96 -17.57 5.39
C GLY A 431 5.72 -17.08 4.69
N ILE A 432 5.22 -15.91 5.07
CA ILE A 432 4.02 -15.27 4.49
C ILE A 432 4.39 -13.87 4.05
N SER A 433 4.38 -13.60 2.74
CA SER A 433 4.74 -12.29 2.19
C SER A 433 3.57 -11.31 2.14
N SER A 434 2.33 -11.80 2.20
CA SER A 434 1.11 -11.00 2.29
C SER A 434 -0.03 -11.85 2.86
N PHE A 435 -0.96 -11.24 3.59
CA PHE A 435 -2.22 -11.87 3.98
C PHE A 435 -3.32 -11.72 2.92
N SER A 436 -3.02 -11.16 1.77
CA SER A 436 -3.93 -11.16 0.62
C SER A 436 -3.91 -12.53 -0.08
N LEU A 437 -4.24 -13.58 0.66
CA LEU A 437 -4.29 -14.97 0.20
C LEU A 437 -5.74 -15.38 -0.08
N ASN A 438 -5.89 -16.32 -1.00
CA ASN A 438 -7.19 -16.95 -1.19
C ASN A 438 -7.42 -18.13 -0.24
N GLU A 439 -8.63 -18.69 -0.31
CA GLU A 439 -9.04 -19.82 0.53
C GLU A 439 -8.12 -21.04 0.36
N THR A 440 -7.82 -21.44 -0.88
CA THR A 440 -6.92 -22.59 -1.16
C THR A 440 -5.51 -22.37 -0.59
N GLN A 441 -4.95 -21.17 -0.75
CA GLN A 441 -3.62 -20.84 -0.22
C GLN A 441 -3.62 -20.81 1.31
N THR A 442 -4.71 -20.31 1.89
CA THR A 442 -4.90 -20.31 3.33
C THR A 442 -5.02 -21.72 3.88
N ASP A 443 -5.79 -22.58 3.20
CA ASP A 443 -5.94 -24.00 3.54
C ASP A 443 -4.62 -24.77 3.45
N GLU A 444 -3.79 -24.48 2.45
CA GLU A 444 -2.45 -25.08 2.33
C GLU A 444 -1.55 -24.70 3.51
N ILE A 445 -1.59 -23.44 3.97
CA ILE A 445 -0.82 -23.00 5.15
C ILE A 445 -1.35 -23.69 6.42
N VAL A 446 -2.67 -23.70 6.62
CA VAL A 446 -3.32 -24.36 7.76
C VAL A 446 -3.03 -25.86 7.76
N GLY A 447 -3.14 -26.52 6.61
CA GLY A 447 -2.83 -27.95 6.46
C GLY A 447 -1.36 -28.26 6.72
N PHE A 448 -0.44 -27.38 6.33
CA PHE A 448 0.97 -27.51 6.68
C PHE A 448 1.19 -27.39 8.20
N ILE A 449 0.58 -26.37 8.85
CA ILE A 449 0.68 -26.20 10.32
C ILE A 449 0.16 -27.45 11.04
N ASP A 450 -0.94 -28.04 10.57
CA ASP A 450 -1.47 -29.30 11.10
C ASP A 450 -0.47 -30.46 10.94
N SER A 451 0.11 -30.61 9.75
CA SER A 451 1.07 -31.67 9.43
C SER A 451 2.35 -31.61 10.29
N VAL A 452 2.71 -30.40 10.76
CA VAL A 452 3.91 -30.18 11.61
C VAL A 452 3.54 -29.94 13.08
N SER A 453 2.31 -30.24 13.51
CA SER A 453 1.81 -29.99 14.87
C SER A 453 2.64 -30.62 15.97
N MET A 454 3.37 -31.71 15.69
CA MET A 454 4.27 -32.40 16.59
C MET A 454 5.74 -31.95 16.50
N VAL A 455 6.07 -31.08 15.55
CA VAL A 455 7.44 -30.53 15.40
C VAL A 455 7.72 -29.53 16.52
N PRO A 456 8.88 -29.60 17.20
CA PRO A 456 9.15 -28.79 18.39
C PRO A 456 9.12 -27.27 18.17
N ASN A 457 9.61 -26.80 17.00
CA ASN A 457 9.76 -25.38 16.73
C ASN A 457 9.11 -24.99 15.40
N LEU A 458 8.44 -23.85 15.39
CA LEU A 458 7.84 -23.23 14.20
C LEU A 458 8.38 -21.80 14.06
N ILE A 459 8.99 -21.51 12.93
CA ILE A 459 9.33 -20.15 12.53
C ILE A 459 8.22 -19.62 11.63
N VAL A 460 7.62 -18.49 12.01
CA VAL A 460 6.66 -17.74 11.19
C VAL A 460 7.34 -16.46 10.72
N ASP A 461 7.65 -16.36 9.44
CA ASP A 461 8.37 -15.23 8.87
C ASP A 461 7.40 -14.25 8.21
N LEU A 462 7.22 -13.09 8.85
CA LEU A 462 6.38 -11.98 8.40
C LEU A 462 7.20 -10.77 7.94
N ARG A 463 8.51 -10.93 7.77
CA ARG A 463 9.35 -9.85 7.26
C ARG A 463 8.87 -9.43 5.87
N ASN A 464 8.76 -8.11 5.68
CA ASN A 464 8.29 -7.48 4.44
C ASN A 464 6.81 -7.76 4.07
N ASN A 465 6.05 -8.38 4.96
CA ASN A 465 4.61 -8.54 4.81
C ASN A 465 3.92 -7.22 5.17
N ARG A 466 3.29 -6.58 4.21
CA ARG A 466 2.60 -5.29 4.40
C ARG A 466 1.15 -5.42 4.85
N GLY A 467 0.75 -6.63 5.25
CA GLY A 467 -0.60 -6.89 5.72
C GLY A 467 -1.47 -7.58 4.67
N GLY A 468 -2.74 -7.31 4.70
CA GLY A 468 -3.77 -7.89 3.85
C GLY A 468 -5.04 -8.19 4.63
N ASP A 469 -5.70 -9.27 4.31
CA ASP A 469 -7.00 -9.66 4.85
C ASP A 469 -6.91 -10.13 6.30
N VAL A 470 -7.75 -9.57 7.17
CA VAL A 470 -7.81 -9.90 8.60
C VAL A 470 -8.45 -11.27 8.84
N GLU A 471 -9.36 -11.72 7.98
CA GLU A 471 -9.97 -13.06 8.09
C GLU A 471 -8.93 -14.14 7.80
N VAL A 472 -8.11 -13.95 6.75
CA VAL A 472 -6.98 -14.83 6.42
C VAL A 472 -5.98 -14.89 7.58
N LEU A 473 -5.60 -13.73 8.12
CA LEU A 473 -4.77 -13.65 9.31
C LEU A 473 -5.40 -14.42 10.47
N GLY A 474 -6.68 -14.22 10.74
CA GLY A 474 -7.43 -14.86 11.81
C GLY A 474 -7.43 -16.38 11.70
N ARG A 475 -7.65 -16.93 10.52
CA ARG A 475 -7.61 -18.38 10.27
C ARG A 475 -6.24 -18.99 10.55
N ILE A 476 -5.16 -18.35 10.12
CA ILE A 476 -3.80 -18.85 10.37
C ILE A 476 -3.43 -18.71 11.86
N LEU A 477 -3.75 -17.57 12.46
CA LEU A 477 -3.45 -17.28 13.85
C LEU A 477 -4.19 -18.22 14.80
N SER A 478 -5.46 -18.57 14.50
CA SER A 478 -6.28 -19.47 15.32
C SER A 478 -5.64 -20.85 15.51
N CYS A 479 -4.84 -21.35 14.54
CA CYS A 479 -4.10 -22.60 14.66
C CYS A 479 -2.92 -22.52 15.66
N LEU A 480 -2.52 -21.32 16.04
CA LEU A 480 -1.35 -21.06 16.88
C LEU A 480 -1.70 -20.62 18.30
N LEU A 481 -2.94 -20.19 18.55
CA LEU A 481 -3.40 -19.68 19.83
C LEU A 481 -3.95 -20.81 20.72
N ASN A 482 -3.72 -20.72 22.05
CA ASN A 482 -4.13 -21.75 22.99
C ASN A 482 -5.39 -21.38 23.78
N GLU A 483 -5.68 -20.09 23.95
CA GLU A 483 -6.73 -19.60 24.84
C GLU A 483 -7.64 -18.60 24.13
N PRO A 484 -8.98 -18.74 24.26
CA PRO A 484 -9.91 -17.72 23.83
C PRO A 484 -9.83 -16.49 24.75
N GLY A 485 -10.07 -15.31 24.23
CA GLY A 485 -10.38 -14.12 25.02
C GLY A 485 -9.25 -13.10 25.25
N ARG A 486 -7.97 -13.44 24.99
CA ARG A 486 -6.88 -12.45 24.95
C ARG A 486 -6.63 -11.92 23.55
N ASN A 487 -7.36 -12.44 22.57
CA ASN A 487 -7.15 -12.23 21.15
C ASN A 487 -8.22 -11.29 20.60
N LYS A 488 -8.31 -10.11 21.15
CA LYS A 488 -9.21 -9.12 20.57
C LYS A 488 -8.59 -8.61 19.26
N GLY A 489 -9.39 -8.58 18.23
CA GLY A 489 -9.22 -7.65 17.13
C GLY A 489 -9.30 -6.21 17.66
N ALA A 490 -9.80 -5.26 16.90
CA ALA A 490 -9.99 -3.91 17.41
C ALA A 490 -10.96 -3.91 18.59
N GLU A 491 -10.60 -3.23 19.72
CA GLU A 491 -11.51 -3.03 20.83
C GLU A 491 -12.60 -2.03 20.50
N CYS A 492 -12.25 -1.00 19.72
CA CYS A 492 -13.21 -0.05 19.18
C CYS A 492 -12.69 0.57 17.88
N MET A 493 -13.63 1.13 17.12
CA MET A 493 -13.36 1.90 15.92
C MET A 493 -13.82 3.33 16.13
N VAL A 494 -13.02 4.29 15.65
CA VAL A 494 -13.31 5.72 15.73
C VAL A 494 -13.33 6.30 14.34
N THR A 495 -14.34 7.12 14.04
CA THR A 495 -14.48 7.85 12.79
C THR A 495 -14.95 9.28 13.03
N LYS A 496 -14.81 10.15 12.03
CA LYS A 496 -15.48 11.45 12.00
C LYS A 496 -16.80 11.33 11.24
N GLN A 497 -17.83 12.02 11.73
CA GLN A 497 -19.12 12.04 11.03
C GLN A 497 -19.06 12.99 9.84
N GLY A 498 -19.62 12.58 8.73
CA GLY A 498 -19.90 13.42 7.57
C GLY A 498 -20.44 12.57 6.44
N ASN A 499 -21.29 13.15 5.63
CA ASN A 499 -21.66 12.58 4.34
C ASN A 499 -20.55 12.80 3.29
N PHE A 500 -19.49 13.52 3.70
CA PHE A 500 -18.31 13.82 2.87
C PHE A 500 -18.62 14.50 1.52
N GLU A 501 -19.75 15.18 1.41
CA GLU A 501 -20.17 15.90 0.19
C GLU A 501 -19.16 16.98 -0.22
N SER A 502 -18.46 17.58 0.73
CA SER A 502 -17.50 18.66 0.50
C SER A 502 -16.36 18.24 -0.45
N PHE A 503 -15.97 16.96 -0.43
CA PHE A 503 -14.94 16.42 -1.30
C PHE A 503 -15.43 15.38 -2.31
N ALA A 504 -16.74 15.18 -2.44
CA ALA A 504 -17.31 14.28 -3.45
C ALA A 504 -16.81 14.57 -4.87
N GLY A 505 -16.51 15.84 -5.17
CA GLY A 505 -15.98 16.27 -6.46
C GLY A 505 -14.57 15.76 -6.79
N CYS A 506 -13.77 15.41 -5.79
CA CYS A 506 -12.40 14.95 -5.93
C CYS A 506 -12.17 13.53 -5.36
N CYS A 507 -13.21 12.85 -4.88
CA CYS A 507 -13.13 11.48 -4.36
C CYS A 507 -13.56 10.48 -5.43
N LEU A 508 -12.66 9.57 -5.82
CA LEU A 508 -12.90 8.58 -6.88
C LEU A 508 -13.91 7.51 -6.48
N ASN A 509 -13.89 7.10 -5.22
CA ASN A 509 -14.75 6.05 -4.67
C ASN A 509 -15.88 6.62 -3.81
N TYR A 510 -16.29 7.88 -4.07
CA TYR A 510 -17.39 8.50 -3.36
C TYR A 510 -18.72 7.79 -3.66
N THR A 511 -19.44 7.45 -2.60
CA THR A 511 -20.81 6.97 -2.65
C THR A 511 -21.66 7.80 -1.69
N GLU A 512 -22.94 8.01 -1.99
CA GLU A 512 -23.86 8.72 -1.11
C GLU A 512 -23.98 8.04 0.26
N ASP A 513 -23.78 6.71 0.30
CA ASP A 513 -23.78 5.89 1.51
C ASP A 513 -22.37 5.62 2.05
N MET A 514 -21.49 6.62 2.07
CA MET A 514 -20.21 6.51 2.79
C MET A 514 -20.40 6.41 4.31
N GLU A 515 -21.62 6.16 4.77
CA GLU A 515 -21.91 5.73 6.15
C GLU A 515 -21.04 4.51 6.48
N ILE A 516 -20.14 4.72 7.42
CA ILE A 516 -19.12 3.76 7.70
C ILE A 516 -19.72 2.56 8.45
N PHE A 517 -20.62 2.82 9.40
CA PHE A 517 -21.38 1.81 10.13
C PHE A 517 -22.65 2.43 10.75
N PRO A 518 -23.80 1.78 10.71
CA PRO A 518 -25.08 2.35 11.19
C PRO A 518 -25.18 2.50 12.72
N GLU A 519 -24.28 1.88 13.51
CA GLU A 519 -24.39 1.79 14.98
C GLU A 519 -23.39 2.66 15.74
N TYR A 520 -22.84 3.71 15.10
CA TYR A 520 -21.89 4.59 15.77
C TYR A 520 -22.58 5.52 16.77
N ARG A 521 -21.96 5.69 17.93
CA ARG A 521 -22.36 6.64 18.97
C ARG A 521 -21.29 7.73 19.14
N PRO A 522 -21.68 8.96 19.54
CA PRO A 522 -20.72 10.01 19.80
C PRO A 522 -19.65 9.61 20.82
N VAL A 523 -18.41 10.03 20.59
CA VAL A 523 -17.33 9.88 21.57
C VAL A 523 -17.46 10.95 22.64
N GLU A 524 -17.54 10.56 23.91
CA GLU A 524 -17.65 11.49 25.03
C GLU A 524 -16.43 12.43 25.06
N GLY A 525 -16.67 13.74 25.11
CA GLY A 525 -15.64 14.77 25.16
C GLY A 525 -14.90 15.06 23.84
N ARG A 526 -15.30 14.43 22.72
CA ARG A 526 -14.72 14.69 21.38
C ARG A 526 -15.82 15.00 20.38
N GLU A 527 -16.12 16.29 20.18
CA GLU A 527 -17.14 16.73 19.23
C GLU A 527 -16.77 16.30 17.79
N GLY A 528 -17.75 15.78 17.05
CA GLY A 528 -17.58 15.31 15.66
C GLY A 528 -16.94 13.93 15.54
N PHE A 529 -16.60 13.25 16.65
CA PHE A 529 -16.09 11.89 16.62
C PHE A 529 -17.15 10.89 17.05
N PHE A 530 -17.13 9.73 16.39
CA PHE A 530 -18.06 8.63 16.61
C PHE A 530 -17.29 7.33 16.80
N THR A 531 -17.82 6.42 17.61
CA THR A 531 -17.21 5.14 17.91
C THR A 531 -18.22 4.01 17.91
N THR A 532 -17.77 2.83 17.61
CA THR A 532 -18.49 1.58 17.86
C THR A 532 -17.57 0.59 18.58
N GLU A 533 -18.16 -0.25 19.44
CA GLU A 533 -17.43 -1.38 20.00
C GLU A 533 -17.30 -2.45 18.94
N TYR A 534 -16.11 -2.95 18.79
CA TYR A 534 -15.81 -4.03 17.86
C TYR A 534 -15.16 -5.15 18.65
N ASN A 535 -15.92 -6.22 18.87
CA ASN A 535 -15.46 -7.39 19.64
C ASN A 535 -15.06 -8.51 18.69
N ASP A 536 -14.16 -8.24 17.76
CA ASP A 536 -13.59 -9.31 16.96
C ASP A 536 -12.48 -9.98 17.76
N SER A 537 -12.65 -11.24 18.11
CA SER A 537 -11.66 -12.02 18.83
C SER A 537 -11.26 -13.22 17.98
N PHE A 538 -9.95 -13.38 17.77
CA PHE A 538 -9.43 -14.58 17.15
C PHE A 538 -9.60 -15.75 18.12
N MET A 539 -10.42 -16.73 17.73
CA MET A 539 -10.65 -17.91 18.53
C MET A 539 -9.67 -19.01 18.14
N PRO A 540 -9.14 -19.79 19.13
CA PRO A 540 -8.35 -20.98 18.82
C PRO A 540 -9.14 -21.93 17.92
N ASP A 541 -8.50 -22.50 16.89
CA ASP A 541 -9.10 -23.55 16.09
C ASP A 541 -9.30 -24.80 16.94
N SER A 542 -10.44 -25.47 16.78
CA SER A 542 -10.77 -26.69 17.55
C SER A 542 -10.12 -27.95 16.99
N THR A 543 -9.65 -27.91 15.76
CA THR A 543 -9.17 -29.07 14.99
C THR A 543 -7.67 -29.02 14.74
N VAL A 544 -7.14 -27.83 14.41
CA VAL A 544 -5.71 -27.62 14.13
C VAL A 544 -5.07 -26.78 15.22
N GLN A 545 -4.15 -27.38 15.97
CA GLN A 545 -3.50 -26.71 17.11
C GLN A 545 -2.00 -27.03 17.12
N TYR A 546 -1.18 -26.04 16.77
CA TYR A 546 0.25 -26.15 16.96
C TYR A 546 0.64 -25.84 18.43
N ARG A 547 1.36 -26.76 19.08
CA ARG A 547 1.70 -26.66 20.50
C ARG A 547 3.19 -26.44 20.78
N GLY A 548 4.05 -26.53 19.76
CA GLY A 548 5.47 -26.28 19.88
C GLY A 548 5.82 -24.82 20.13
N ARG A 549 7.09 -24.49 20.14
CA ARG A 549 7.63 -23.13 20.30
C ARG A 549 7.46 -22.34 18.99
N ILE A 550 7.07 -21.06 19.10
CA ILE A 550 6.86 -20.17 17.94
C ILE A 550 7.87 -19.04 17.99
N TYR A 551 8.57 -18.83 16.87
CA TYR A 551 9.47 -17.71 16.64
C TYR A 551 8.92 -16.89 15.47
N VAL A 552 8.47 -15.66 15.73
CA VAL A 552 7.93 -14.78 14.68
C VAL A 552 9.02 -13.82 14.23
N LEU A 553 9.37 -13.87 12.94
CA LEU A 553 10.35 -12.97 12.36
C LEU A 553 9.68 -11.71 11.83
N THR A 554 10.16 -10.55 12.27
CA THR A 554 9.61 -9.24 11.87
C THR A 554 10.69 -8.26 11.43
N ASN A 555 10.30 -7.28 10.64
CA ASN A 555 11.10 -6.09 10.33
C ASN A 555 10.19 -4.86 10.16
N ALA A 556 10.79 -3.71 9.86
CA ALA A 556 10.07 -2.44 9.69
C ALA A 556 9.03 -2.41 8.54
N SER A 557 9.03 -3.41 7.67
CA SER A 557 8.01 -3.58 6.62
C SER A 557 6.92 -4.60 7.00
N SER A 558 6.97 -5.17 8.22
CA SER A 558 5.86 -5.96 8.78
C SER A 558 4.78 -5.01 9.27
N CYS A 559 3.75 -4.76 8.45
CA CYS A 559 2.78 -3.68 8.66
C CYS A 559 1.34 -4.21 8.68
N SER A 560 0.40 -3.42 9.23
CA SER A 560 -1.03 -3.71 9.22
C SER A 560 -1.33 -5.10 9.82
N ALA A 561 -2.01 -6.00 9.12
CA ALA A 561 -2.27 -7.37 9.58
C ALA A 561 -0.99 -8.09 10.03
N ALA A 562 0.18 -7.81 9.42
CA ALA A 562 1.46 -8.37 9.83
C ALA A 562 2.03 -7.76 11.14
N THR A 563 1.42 -6.72 11.68
CA THR A 563 1.65 -6.23 13.05
C THR A 563 0.65 -6.85 14.04
N ILE A 564 -0.61 -7.04 13.62
CA ILE A 564 -1.63 -7.69 14.46
C ILE A 564 -1.22 -9.12 14.84
N PHE A 565 -0.62 -9.85 13.90
CA PHE A 565 -0.20 -11.23 14.14
C PHE A 565 0.82 -11.37 15.28
N PRO A 566 2.02 -10.74 15.25
CA PRO A 566 2.96 -10.81 16.36
C PRO A 566 2.41 -10.17 17.62
N ALA A 567 1.55 -9.14 17.55
CA ALA A 567 0.87 -8.58 18.71
C ALA A 567 -0.01 -9.60 19.41
N ALA A 568 -0.79 -10.40 18.67
CA ALA A 568 -1.60 -11.47 19.23
C ALA A 568 -0.74 -12.58 19.84
N ILE A 569 0.36 -13.00 19.19
CA ILE A 569 1.31 -13.98 19.71
C ILE A 569 1.89 -13.51 21.06
N VAL A 570 2.30 -12.25 21.16
CA VAL A 570 2.86 -11.66 22.38
C VAL A 570 1.82 -11.57 23.49
N ARG A 571 0.61 -11.08 23.21
CA ARG A 571 -0.49 -10.98 24.20
C ARG A 571 -0.88 -12.33 24.80
N ASN A 572 -0.76 -13.40 24.03
CA ASN A 572 -1.12 -14.75 24.45
C ASN A 572 0.06 -15.53 25.02
N HIS A 573 1.21 -14.91 25.21
CA HIS A 573 2.43 -15.59 25.68
C HIS A 573 2.76 -16.84 24.85
N ARG A 574 2.45 -16.80 23.55
CA ARG A 574 2.45 -17.97 22.70
C ARG A 574 3.76 -18.16 21.91
N GLY A 575 4.56 -17.12 21.84
CA GLY A 575 5.80 -17.13 21.08
C GLY A 575 6.67 -15.92 21.37
N VAL A 576 7.83 -15.89 20.72
CA VAL A 576 8.79 -14.79 20.78
C VAL A 576 8.93 -14.13 19.42
N VAL A 577 9.24 -12.83 19.42
CA VAL A 577 9.48 -12.02 18.23
C VAL A 577 10.97 -11.80 18.05
N VAL A 578 11.48 -12.11 16.87
CA VAL A 578 12.91 -11.99 16.51
C VAL A 578 13.04 -11.02 15.33
N GLY A 579 13.97 -10.09 15.40
CA GLY A 579 14.26 -9.18 14.31
C GLY A 579 14.13 -7.72 14.69
N ARG A 580 13.23 -6.98 14.01
CA ARG A 580 13.04 -5.53 14.21
C ARG A 580 11.60 -5.21 14.56
N GLU A 581 11.40 -4.04 15.17
CA GLU A 581 10.09 -3.48 15.44
C GLU A 581 9.25 -3.43 14.15
N THR A 582 7.96 -3.77 14.27
CA THR A 582 7.00 -3.73 13.16
C THR A 582 6.71 -2.30 12.69
N GLY A 583 6.24 -2.14 11.45
CA GLY A 583 6.07 -0.82 10.82
C GLY A 583 4.74 -0.13 11.09
N THR A 584 3.79 -0.77 11.79
CA THR A 584 2.57 -0.14 12.31
C THR A 584 2.49 -0.30 13.81
N THR A 585 1.67 0.52 14.50
CA THR A 585 1.65 0.51 15.96
C THR A 585 0.98 -0.74 16.52
N TYR A 586 1.40 -1.12 17.73
CA TYR A 586 0.77 -2.17 18.52
C TYR A 586 -0.63 -1.78 19.01
N HIS A 587 -0.86 -0.49 19.25
CA HIS A 587 -2.04 0.01 19.98
C HIS A 587 -3.20 0.37 19.06
N TYR A 588 -2.91 0.93 17.91
CA TYR A 588 -3.91 1.42 16.96
C TYR A 588 -3.37 1.40 15.54
N MET A 589 -4.25 1.41 14.58
CA MET A 589 -3.95 1.76 13.18
C MET A 589 -5.19 2.31 12.51
N THR A 590 -5.00 3.11 11.49
CA THR A 590 -6.08 3.49 10.59
C THR A 590 -6.24 2.42 9.53
N ALA A 591 -7.46 2.01 9.23
CA ALA A 591 -7.70 0.92 8.27
C ALA A 591 -9.16 0.87 7.80
N LEU A 592 -9.55 -0.20 7.13
CA LEU A 592 -10.88 -0.67 6.76
C LEU A 592 -11.58 0.14 5.68
N LYS A 593 -11.79 1.45 5.84
CA LYS A 593 -12.40 2.31 4.82
C LYS A 593 -11.51 3.48 4.48
N PHE A 594 -11.52 3.84 3.21
CA PHE A 594 -10.64 4.86 2.65
C PHE A 594 -11.39 5.74 1.67
N ALA A 595 -10.97 7.02 1.59
CA ALA A 595 -11.32 7.92 0.51
C ALA A 595 -10.12 8.04 -0.45
N ASP A 596 -10.35 7.79 -1.74
CA ASP A 596 -9.35 7.94 -2.79
C ASP A 596 -9.48 9.34 -3.41
N ILE A 597 -8.63 10.26 -2.97
CA ILE A 597 -8.69 11.69 -3.31
C ILE A 597 -7.77 12.00 -4.47
N VAL A 598 -8.27 12.72 -5.48
CA VAL A 598 -7.47 13.25 -6.60
C VAL A 598 -7.40 14.76 -6.49
N LEU A 599 -6.20 15.30 -6.45
CA LEU A 599 -5.99 16.75 -6.42
C LEU A 599 -6.33 17.38 -7.79
N PRO A 600 -7.12 18.45 -7.82
CA PRO A 600 -7.76 18.93 -9.07
C PRO A 600 -6.76 19.45 -10.12
N ASN A 601 -5.63 20.02 -9.72
CA ASN A 601 -4.68 20.64 -10.64
C ASN A 601 -3.46 19.75 -10.93
N SER A 602 -2.85 19.16 -9.91
CA SER A 602 -1.68 18.29 -10.07
C SER A 602 -2.05 16.86 -10.50
N GLY A 603 -3.28 16.42 -10.18
CA GLY A 603 -3.72 15.05 -10.40
C GLY A 603 -3.04 14.02 -9.49
N PHE A 604 -2.36 14.47 -8.40
CA PHE A 604 -1.85 13.54 -7.41
C PHE A 604 -2.97 12.90 -6.62
N GLN A 605 -2.75 11.66 -6.21
CA GLN A 605 -3.76 10.90 -5.50
C GLN A 605 -3.32 10.59 -4.09
N PHE A 606 -4.28 10.67 -3.17
CA PHE A 606 -4.13 10.26 -1.79
C PHE A 606 -5.15 9.19 -1.45
N LYS A 607 -4.73 8.21 -0.68
CA LYS A 607 -5.60 7.29 0.03
C LYS A 607 -5.72 7.78 1.47
N VAL A 608 -6.88 8.23 1.87
CA VAL A 608 -7.15 8.82 3.19
C VAL A 608 -7.95 7.82 4.01
N PRO A 609 -7.44 7.32 5.15
CA PRO A 609 -8.19 6.43 6.02
C PRO A 609 -9.36 7.18 6.69
N LEU A 610 -10.51 6.53 6.78
CA LEU A 610 -11.72 7.06 7.39
C LEU A 610 -12.02 6.46 8.77
N VAL A 611 -11.33 5.39 9.15
CA VAL A 611 -11.51 4.66 10.40
C VAL A 611 -10.18 4.47 11.12
N ARG A 612 -10.16 4.71 12.42
CA ARG A 612 -9.09 4.35 13.34
C ARG A 612 -9.53 3.16 14.19
N CYS A 613 -8.84 2.06 14.08
CA CYS A 613 -9.02 0.89 14.93
C CYS A 613 -8.10 0.99 16.14
N ILE A 614 -8.65 0.79 17.33
CA ILE A 614 -7.90 0.78 18.59
C ILE A 614 -7.89 -0.67 19.10
N TYR A 615 -6.71 -1.26 19.23
CA TYR A 615 -6.50 -2.66 19.63
C TYR A 615 -6.16 -2.82 21.11
N ASP A 616 -5.47 -1.83 21.68
CA ASP A 616 -5.01 -1.88 23.07
C ASP A 616 -4.71 -0.46 23.57
N THR A 617 -5.08 -0.18 24.81
CA THR A 617 -4.74 1.08 25.49
C THR A 617 -3.66 0.92 26.53
N THR A 618 -3.18 -0.32 26.77
CA THR A 618 -2.12 -0.62 27.74
C THR A 618 -0.78 -0.06 27.24
N SER A 619 -0.09 0.68 28.10
CA SER A 619 1.23 1.22 27.78
C SER A 619 2.17 1.01 28.98
N ASN A 620 3.38 0.51 28.70
CA ASN A 620 4.46 0.35 29.67
C ASN A 620 5.82 0.40 28.94
N ASP A 621 6.92 0.22 29.65
CA ASP A 621 8.27 0.28 29.06
C ASP A 621 8.51 -0.79 27.99
N ARG A 622 7.79 -1.92 28.03
CA ARG A 622 7.89 -3.00 27.06
C ARG A 622 7.04 -2.73 25.82
N ILE A 623 5.88 -2.11 25.99
CA ILE A 623 4.94 -1.72 24.92
C ILE A 623 4.61 -0.22 25.02
N PRO A 624 5.57 0.67 24.71
CA PRO A 624 5.34 2.11 24.77
C PRO A 624 4.28 2.53 23.75
N TYR A 625 3.40 3.42 24.14
CA TYR A 625 2.33 3.89 23.26
C TYR A 625 2.87 4.51 21.97
N GLY A 626 2.27 4.18 20.84
CA GLY A 626 2.68 4.67 19.52
C GLY A 626 3.91 3.96 18.93
N ARG A 627 4.36 2.85 19.54
CA ARG A 627 5.41 1.98 19.00
C ARG A 627 4.79 0.75 18.35
N GLY A 628 5.53 0.14 17.43
CA GLY A 628 5.21 -1.17 16.88
C GLY A 628 5.43 -2.31 17.88
N VAL A 629 5.27 -3.54 17.44
CA VAL A 629 5.65 -4.72 18.25
C VAL A 629 7.17 -4.75 18.33
N LEU A 630 7.70 -4.53 19.53
CA LEU A 630 9.13 -4.60 19.78
C LEU A 630 9.58 -6.07 19.85
N PRO A 631 10.68 -6.44 19.17
CA PRO A 631 11.17 -7.82 19.24
C PRO A 631 11.71 -8.17 20.63
N ASP A 632 11.51 -9.43 21.05
CA ASP A 632 12.15 -10.00 22.22
C ASP A 632 13.66 -10.15 22.01
N TYR A 633 14.01 -10.48 20.77
CA TYR A 633 15.39 -10.65 20.31
C TYR A 633 15.68 -9.73 19.14
N PRO A 634 16.14 -8.48 19.39
CA PRO A 634 16.42 -7.50 18.34
C PRO A 634 17.65 -7.87 17.52
N VAL A 635 17.55 -7.67 16.20
CA VAL A 635 18.64 -7.82 15.23
C VAL A 635 18.77 -6.52 14.45
N ASP A 636 19.94 -5.87 14.55
CA ASP A 636 20.19 -4.59 13.88
C ASP A 636 20.41 -4.78 12.36
N LEU A 637 20.02 -3.76 11.57
CA LEU A 637 20.32 -3.70 10.15
C LEU A 637 21.75 -3.20 9.95
N THR A 638 22.63 -4.09 9.47
CA THR A 638 23.98 -3.70 9.09
C THR A 638 24.12 -3.55 7.57
N TYR A 639 25.18 -2.85 7.14
CA TYR A 639 25.48 -2.72 5.72
C TYR A 639 25.75 -4.09 5.07
N GLU A 640 26.47 -4.95 5.76
CA GLU A 640 26.81 -6.30 5.31
C GLU A 640 25.54 -7.15 5.14
N GLU A 641 24.60 -7.09 6.09
CA GLU A 641 23.30 -7.77 5.99
C GLU A 641 22.51 -7.30 4.79
N ALA A 642 22.43 -5.98 4.60
CA ALA A 642 21.67 -5.41 3.50
C ALA A 642 22.22 -5.77 2.10
N TYR A 643 23.55 -5.89 1.96
CA TYR A 643 24.21 -6.02 0.66
C TYR A 643 24.97 -7.33 0.43
N SER A 644 25.34 -8.06 1.48
CA SER A 644 26.08 -9.35 1.38
C SER A 644 25.18 -10.58 1.43
N ARG A 645 23.90 -10.41 1.70
CA ARG A 645 22.86 -11.47 1.77
C ARG A 645 22.94 -12.47 2.93
N PRO A 646 23.60 -12.25 4.08
CA PRO A 646 23.32 -13.12 5.21
C PRO A 646 21.88 -12.87 5.67
N ASP A 647 21.15 -13.95 5.92
CA ASP A 647 19.82 -13.84 6.57
C ASP A 647 20.02 -13.81 8.10
N SER A 648 20.49 -12.67 8.61
CA SER A 648 20.89 -12.52 10.01
C SER A 648 19.73 -12.77 10.98
N ILE A 649 18.50 -12.38 10.61
CA ILE A 649 17.32 -12.58 11.46
C ILE A 649 16.97 -14.07 11.53
N LEU A 650 16.90 -14.76 10.38
CA LEU A 650 16.62 -16.20 10.37
C LEU A 650 17.75 -16.99 11.05
N ASN A 651 19.01 -16.68 10.74
CA ASN A 651 20.16 -17.35 11.36
C ASN A 651 20.16 -17.16 12.88
N TYR A 652 19.79 -15.97 13.37
CA TYR A 652 19.72 -15.72 14.80
C TYR A 652 18.55 -16.48 15.44
N ALA A 653 17.42 -16.60 14.79
CA ALA A 653 16.31 -17.43 15.27
C ALA A 653 16.70 -18.92 15.36
N LEU A 654 17.43 -19.43 14.37
CA LEU A 654 17.96 -20.81 14.40
C LEU A 654 18.98 -20.99 15.53
N GLN A 655 19.86 -20.01 15.77
CA GLN A 655 20.78 -20.04 16.90
C GLN A 655 20.03 -20.08 18.24
N LEU A 656 18.95 -19.29 18.40
CA LEU A 656 18.11 -19.33 19.61
C LEU A 656 17.47 -20.70 19.83
N ILE A 657 17.05 -21.35 18.76
CA ILE A 657 16.51 -22.72 18.81
C ILE A 657 17.58 -23.71 19.26
N ASP A 658 18.77 -23.67 18.67
CA ASP A 658 19.90 -24.55 19.00
C ASP A 658 20.36 -24.35 20.45
N GLU A 659 20.37 -23.12 20.96
CA GLU A 659 20.70 -22.77 22.34
C GLU A 659 19.57 -23.08 23.32
N GLY A 660 18.39 -23.50 22.85
CA GLY A 660 17.21 -23.75 23.67
C GLY A 660 16.62 -22.48 24.29
N ARG A 661 16.95 -21.31 23.77
CA ARG A 661 16.50 -20.01 24.28
C ARG A 661 15.11 -19.69 23.77
N TYR A 662 14.17 -19.74 24.67
CA TYR A 662 12.77 -19.41 24.41
C TYR A 662 12.17 -18.81 25.68
N PHE A 663 11.43 -17.73 25.54
CA PHE A 663 10.76 -17.13 26.66
C PHE A 663 9.56 -18.01 27.07
N THR A 664 9.52 -18.43 28.33
CA THR A 664 8.46 -19.29 28.91
C THR A 664 7.83 -18.69 30.16
N GLY A 665 8.14 -17.43 30.51
CA GLY A 665 7.60 -16.77 31.69
C GLY A 665 6.12 -16.44 31.57
N ASP A 666 5.43 -16.35 32.72
CA ASP A 666 4.02 -15.96 32.78
C ASP A 666 3.78 -14.51 32.29
N ASP A 667 4.83 -13.67 32.31
CA ASP A 667 4.80 -12.29 31.83
C ASP A 667 5.96 -12.01 30.85
N PRO A 668 5.71 -11.96 29.53
CA PRO A 668 6.73 -11.60 28.53
C PRO A 668 7.23 -10.16 28.69
N PHE A 669 6.60 -9.36 29.54
CA PHE A 669 6.97 -7.99 29.87
C PHE A 669 7.73 -7.88 31.20
N ALA A 670 8.00 -9.00 31.89
CA ALA A 670 8.78 -9.00 33.12
C ALA A 670 10.22 -8.54 32.89
N ALA A 671 10.70 -7.63 33.76
CA ALA A 671 11.94 -6.87 33.56
C ALA A 671 13.25 -7.68 33.61
N ASN A 672 13.21 -8.99 33.89
CA ASN A 672 14.42 -9.77 34.19
C ASN A 672 15.17 -10.35 33.00
N ASP A 673 14.52 -10.38 31.80
CA ASP A 673 15.15 -10.90 30.58
C ASP A 673 15.30 -9.81 29.53
N ALA A 674 15.96 -8.70 29.88
CA ALA A 674 16.29 -7.67 28.91
C ALA A 674 17.20 -8.25 27.81
N PRO A 675 16.86 -8.07 26.50
CA PRO A 675 17.69 -8.58 25.42
C PRO A 675 19.13 -8.07 25.53
N VAL A 676 20.07 -8.93 25.25
CA VAL A 676 21.54 -8.68 25.36
C VAL A 676 22.00 -7.40 24.64
N GLY A 677 21.29 -6.94 23.60
CA GLY A 677 21.62 -5.72 22.87
C GLY A 677 21.34 -4.39 23.59
N ARG A 678 20.47 -4.37 24.62
CA ARG A 678 20.18 -3.12 25.37
C ARG A 678 21.24 -2.76 26.41
N ARG A 679 22.00 -3.74 26.92
CA ARG A 679 23.03 -3.45 27.94
C ARG A 679 24.19 -2.62 27.45
N SER A 680 24.56 -2.69 26.18
CA SER A 680 25.70 -1.95 25.62
C SER A 680 25.42 -0.44 25.42
N ARG A 681 24.20 -0.07 25.04
CA ARG A 681 23.85 1.36 24.81
C ARG A 681 23.59 2.11 26.13
N LEU A 682 22.87 1.49 27.08
CA LEU A 682 22.63 2.11 28.38
C LEU A 682 23.93 2.23 29.19
N ALA A 683 24.81 1.23 29.13
CA ALA A 683 26.14 1.29 29.74
C ALA A 683 27.02 2.41 29.12
N GLY A 684 26.91 2.63 27.79
CA GLY A 684 27.60 3.71 27.08
C GLY A 684 27.11 5.09 27.55
N TYR A 685 25.80 5.31 27.66
CA TYR A 685 25.23 6.58 28.13
C TYR A 685 25.53 6.85 29.61
N ILE A 686 25.51 5.83 30.47
CA ILE A 686 25.90 5.97 31.89
C ILE A 686 27.39 6.27 32.01
N ALA A 687 28.25 5.62 31.21
CA ALA A 687 29.69 5.90 31.20
C ALA A 687 30.01 7.31 30.72
N ILE A 688 29.32 7.82 29.68
CA ILE A 688 29.47 9.20 29.19
C ILE A 688 28.95 10.20 30.24
N GLY A 689 27.80 9.94 30.86
CA GLY A 689 27.26 10.76 31.93
C GLY A 689 28.19 10.85 33.16
N CYS A 690 28.77 9.72 33.58
CA CYS A 690 29.75 9.68 34.67
C CYS A 690 31.06 10.37 34.32
N ALA A 691 31.54 10.26 33.07
CA ALA A 691 32.75 10.96 32.60
C ALA A 691 32.55 12.48 32.54
N LEU A 692 31.37 12.94 32.09
CA LEU A 692 31.03 14.38 32.10
C LEU A 692 30.89 14.93 33.52
N LEU A 693 30.28 14.16 34.45
CA LEU A 693 30.17 14.54 35.87
C LEU A 693 31.56 14.65 36.53
N ALA A 694 32.44 13.66 36.24
CA ALA A 694 33.82 13.69 36.73
C ALA A 694 34.63 14.87 36.16
N ALA A 695 34.45 15.20 34.88
CA ALA A 695 35.10 16.37 34.25
C ALA A 695 34.61 17.69 34.87
N VAL A 696 33.33 17.84 35.14
CA VAL A 696 32.76 19.02 35.80
C VAL A 696 33.28 19.15 37.24
N LEU A 697 33.38 18.06 38.01
CA LEU A 697 33.92 18.04 39.34
C LEU A 697 35.44 18.33 39.38
N PHE A 698 36.17 17.87 38.36
CA PHE A 698 37.60 18.14 38.24
C PHE A 698 37.88 19.61 37.87
N LEU A 699 37.09 20.22 37.00
CA LEU A 699 37.19 21.62 36.62
C LEU A 699 36.78 22.58 37.74
N SER A 700 35.86 22.17 38.63
CA SER A 700 35.44 22.97 39.81
C SER A 700 36.45 23.00 40.97
N ARG A 701 37.47 22.10 40.97
CA ARG A 701 38.50 22.00 42.01
C ARG A 701 39.82 22.71 41.73
N ARG A 702 39.90 23.57 40.71
CA ARG A 702 41.10 24.37 40.47
C ARG A 702 41.21 25.43 41.55
N PRO A 703 42.31 25.48 42.32
CA PRO A 703 42.47 26.48 43.37
C PRO A 703 42.67 27.84 42.69
N LYS A 704 41.93 28.85 43.18
CA LYS A 704 42.19 30.25 42.84
C LYS A 704 43.59 30.61 43.29
N LYS A 705 44.52 30.81 42.37
CA LYS A 705 45.79 31.46 42.70
C LYS A 705 45.52 32.93 43.06
N ARG A 706 46.04 33.32 44.23
CA ARG A 706 46.14 34.70 44.67
C ARG A 706 47.05 35.51 43.77
#